data_5f0e7e6cbcbf98aed87e8e6384554c98
#
_entry.id   5f0e7e6cbcbf98aed87e8e6384554c98
#
_cell.length_a   1.000
_cell.length_b   1.000
_cell.length_c   1.000
_cell.angle_alpha   90.00
_cell.angle_beta   90.00
_cell.angle_gamma   90.00
#
_symmetry.space_group_name_H-M   'P 1'
#
loop_
_entity.id
_entity.type
_entity.pdbx_description
1 polymer ?
#
loop_
_entity_poly.entity_id
_entity_poly.type
_entity_poly.pdbx_seq_one_letter_code
_entity_poly.pdbx_strand_id
1 'polypeptide(L)'
;MKILSNPPRPISSRYLGGSRLQVWRRTRTDVHDDEVHRLSDRSRKIIHITKMCILLLLWFACTFIVFVFAAEEKPRSTMVTVMPNKTVFRKVDLPNGVVRISLLGPVDWYLMRFPEEDNGEYGAGLRVECVNSDLNVSYHRSDMWNIVMNSDSTAYLEVSRNFILHEGSGGDRQAVISLESKQDSPVSLHMLINTNPLITNMCVLYAGLLILGLYMLIIFDVIDHTFAALIIATTAIAILGLLEHRPNVHTIISHVNFESLMLLFGLMTIVDIMATTGVFEYLVVWTYRISRGRPWPLIFFLSMLTAFLSAFLNSDNMALVLTPITIRLCEEMSLRTAYVLVIMAIFADMGGALTPMGNPPNAIVTTNPAVVAEGVDFVNFVIHMLPGVLVAMFVVFGIVYVTHRKSIFVLDQHQLDLMKEREGEKAPPSQETQDRIAQLKDKEPGRYWLKPAENYPETLAGLEEGNRIRDKPLLIKCCIALSFAFLCMILHSIPKVADGATLGWVVLLAAFLLIILDDKSDLNATLEIIQWTILLFIAALFVLSEAVDQLGFFEWIGDRTVMFLTSLEPQHQTAVTTMLLLWTTALLTVFIDNAAVTIFMLKFSFQMASKDDIPLPPMFWALTFGACFGGNGSLFGAVSNEIIALIALQHGYKISFWHFFVIGFPLMLVTMVIGSAYLLIAHSVLSWN
;
A
#
# COMPACT_ATOMS: atom_id res chain seq x y z
N MET A 1 -38.21 11.82 32.61
CA MET A 1 -37.26 12.23 33.69
C MET A 1 -36.67 11.07 34.49
N LYS A 2 -36.64 9.83 33.96
CA LYS A 2 -36.02 8.66 34.62
C LYS A 2 -35.10 7.84 33.73
N ILE A 3 -34.80 8.29 32.51
CA ILE A 3 -33.90 7.62 31.56
C ILE A 3 -32.48 8.25 31.54
N LEU A 4 -32.29 9.38 32.23
CA LEU A 4 -31.01 10.09 32.33
C LEU A 4 -30.15 9.76 33.56
N SER A 5 -30.51 8.75 34.37
CA SER A 5 -29.82 8.44 35.63
C SER A 5 -28.74 7.34 35.54
N ASN A 6 -28.50 6.76 34.40
CA ASN A 6 -27.33 5.91 34.21
C ASN A 6 -26.27 6.69 33.40
N PRO A 7 -25.15 7.11 34.04
CA PRO A 7 -24.05 7.64 33.31
C PRO A 7 -23.61 6.58 32.28
N PRO A 8 -23.24 6.97 31.04
CA PRO A 8 -22.73 6.02 30.06
C PRO A 8 -21.58 5.26 30.72
N ARG A 9 -21.69 3.94 30.79
CA ARG A 9 -20.63 3.09 31.36
C ARG A 9 -19.36 3.43 30.59
N PRO A 10 -18.25 3.78 31.28
CA PRO A 10 -17.00 4.00 30.62
C PRO A 10 -16.72 2.74 29.79
N ILE A 11 -16.20 2.91 28.57
CA ILE A 11 -15.70 1.78 27.78
C ILE A 11 -14.65 1.14 28.67
N SER A 12 -15.03 0.02 29.32
CA SER A 12 -14.10 -0.68 30.17
C SER A 12 -12.93 -1.07 29.26
N SER A 13 -11.72 -0.87 29.75
CA SER A 13 -10.45 -1.32 29.16
C SER A 13 -10.43 -2.79 28.72
N ARG A 14 -11.47 -3.57 29.02
CA ARG A 14 -11.72 -4.92 28.53
C ARG A 14 -11.94 -5.03 27.01
N TYR A 15 -12.26 -3.94 26.30
CA TYR A 15 -12.37 -3.95 24.84
C TYR A 15 -11.04 -3.65 24.13
N LEU A 16 -10.02 -3.23 24.86
CA LEU A 16 -8.69 -2.95 24.31
C LEU A 16 -7.68 -4.10 24.47
N GLY A 17 -7.99 -5.11 25.29
CA GLY A 17 -7.13 -6.28 25.51
C GLY A 17 -7.82 -7.58 25.11
N GLY A 18 -7.19 -8.36 24.27
CA GLY A 18 -7.50 -9.77 24.03
C GLY A 18 -8.68 -10.12 23.13
N SER A 19 -9.58 -9.19 22.79
CA SER A 19 -10.78 -9.51 22.01
C SER A 19 -10.82 -8.96 20.59
N ARG A 20 -9.89 -8.07 20.18
CA ARG A 20 -9.92 -7.44 18.85
C ARG A 20 -9.86 -8.45 17.72
N LEU A 21 -8.96 -9.43 17.80
CA LEU A 21 -8.85 -10.50 16.80
C LEU A 21 -10.03 -11.48 16.83
N GLN A 22 -10.58 -11.79 18.00
CA GLN A 22 -11.78 -12.63 18.11
C GLN A 22 -13.03 -11.89 17.67
N VAL A 23 -13.13 -10.58 17.94
CA VAL A 23 -14.20 -9.73 17.48
C VAL A 23 -14.11 -9.54 15.97
N TRP A 24 -12.91 -9.34 15.43
CA TRP A 24 -12.66 -9.22 13.99
C TRP A 24 -13.02 -10.50 13.23
N ARG A 25 -12.67 -11.69 13.77
CA ARG A 25 -13.10 -12.99 13.21
C ARG A 25 -14.59 -13.22 13.29
N ARG A 26 -15.23 -12.84 14.40
CA ARG A 26 -16.66 -13.09 14.64
C ARG A 26 -17.55 -12.23 13.74
N THR A 27 -17.22 -10.95 13.58
CA THR A 27 -18.02 -10.03 12.75
C THR A 27 -17.87 -10.29 11.26
N ARG A 28 -16.70 -10.73 10.79
CA ARG A 28 -16.51 -11.06 9.37
C ARG A 28 -17.34 -12.30 8.97
N THR A 29 -17.44 -13.29 9.87
CA THR A 29 -18.34 -14.44 9.66
C THR A 29 -19.80 -14.05 9.67
N ASP A 30 -20.21 -13.09 10.52
CA ASP A 30 -21.59 -12.65 10.66
C ASP A 30 -22.06 -11.83 9.43
N VAL A 31 -21.17 -11.01 8.82
CA VAL A 31 -21.48 -10.26 7.58
C VAL A 31 -21.68 -11.18 6.40
N HIS A 32 -20.87 -12.21 6.29
CA HIS A 32 -20.98 -13.20 5.22
C HIS A 32 -22.24 -14.07 5.39
N ASP A 33 -22.66 -14.31 6.63
CA ASP A 33 -23.85 -15.07 6.93
C ASP A 33 -25.16 -14.37 6.50
N ASP A 34 -25.25 -13.05 6.53
CA ASP A 34 -26.46 -12.31 6.17
C ASP A 34 -26.76 -12.31 4.66
N GLU A 35 -25.75 -12.26 3.80
CA GLU A 35 -25.96 -12.44 2.35
C GLU A 35 -26.23 -13.90 1.96
N VAL A 36 -25.69 -14.84 2.71
CA VAL A 36 -25.85 -16.29 2.51
C VAL A 36 -27.14 -16.82 3.18
N HIS A 37 -27.88 -16.04 3.95
CA HIS A 37 -29.16 -16.47 4.56
C HIS A 37 -30.22 -16.92 3.56
N ARG A 38 -30.01 -16.72 2.25
CA ARG A 38 -30.91 -17.22 1.18
C ARG A 38 -30.61 -18.67 0.74
N LEU A 39 -29.46 -19.22 1.15
CA LEU A 39 -29.09 -20.59 0.83
C LEU A 39 -29.54 -21.55 1.93
N SER A 40 -30.04 -22.74 1.59
CA SER A 40 -30.35 -23.75 2.60
C SER A 40 -29.11 -24.16 3.39
N ASP A 41 -29.27 -24.51 4.66
CA ASP A 41 -28.15 -24.96 5.54
C ASP A 41 -27.32 -26.11 4.93
N ARG A 42 -27.94 -26.90 4.09
CA ARG A 42 -27.29 -27.99 3.33
C ARG A 42 -26.31 -27.42 2.28
N SER A 43 -26.74 -26.42 1.54
CA SER A 43 -25.91 -25.77 0.51
C SER A 43 -24.70 -25.05 1.14
N ARG A 44 -24.87 -24.41 2.29
CA ARG A 44 -23.76 -23.78 3.04
C ARG A 44 -22.71 -24.79 3.48
N LYS A 45 -23.14 -25.92 4.06
CA LYS A 45 -22.22 -27.00 4.46
C LYS A 45 -21.47 -27.56 3.27
N ILE A 46 -22.14 -27.76 2.13
CA ILE A 46 -21.48 -28.24 0.91
C ILE A 46 -20.45 -27.26 0.41
N ILE A 47 -20.79 -25.97 0.31
CA ILE A 47 -19.85 -24.90 -0.13
C ILE A 47 -18.63 -24.85 0.81
N HIS A 48 -18.87 -24.88 2.12
CA HIS A 48 -17.78 -24.86 3.11
C HIS A 48 -16.87 -26.10 2.99
N ILE A 49 -17.45 -27.30 2.88
CA ILE A 49 -16.66 -28.54 2.71
C ILE A 49 -15.90 -28.51 1.39
N THR A 50 -16.52 -28.08 0.29
CA THR A 50 -15.86 -27.98 -1.01
C THR A 50 -14.69 -27.00 -0.97
N LYS A 51 -14.87 -25.81 -0.35
CA LYS A 51 -13.82 -24.83 -0.11
C LYS A 51 -12.65 -25.44 0.66
N MET A 52 -12.93 -26.12 1.79
CA MET A 52 -11.90 -26.77 2.61
C MET A 52 -11.17 -27.88 1.84
N CYS A 53 -11.88 -28.67 1.06
CA CYS A 53 -11.25 -29.73 0.23
C CYS A 53 -10.32 -29.12 -0.84
N ILE A 54 -10.73 -28.06 -1.51
CA ILE A 54 -9.90 -27.38 -2.52
C ILE A 54 -8.64 -26.81 -1.88
N LEU A 55 -8.77 -26.11 -0.76
CA LEU A 55 -7.63 -25.53 -0.04
C LEU A 55 -6.66 -26.61 0.46
N LEU A 56 -7.16 -27.73 0.97
CA LEU A 56 -6.34 -28.86 1.40
C LEU A 56 -5.63 -29.52 0.21
N LEU A 57 -6.33 -29.73 -0.91
CA LEU A 57 -5.71 -30.26 -2.13
C LEU A 57 -4.58 -29.34 -2.64
N LEU A 58 -4.83 -28.07 -2.69
CA LEU A 58 -3.81 -27.08 -3.08
C LEU A 58 -2.61 -27.11 -2.14
N TRP A 59 -2.87 -27.12 -0.83
CA TRP A 59 -1.81 -27.21 0.17
C TRP A 59 -0.96 -28.49 0.02
N PHE A 60 -1.62 -29.66 -0.15
CA PHE A 60 -0.91 -30.92 -0.37
C PHE A 60 -0.08 -30.90 -1.66
N ALA A 61 -0.63 -30.36 -2.75
CA ALA A 61 0.06 -30.22 -4.02
C ALA A 61 1.31 -29.32 -3.88
N CYS A 62 1.15 -28.14 -3.30
CA CYS A 62 2.26 -27.21 -3.05
C CYS A 62 3.32 -27.84 -2.13
N THR A 63 2.91 -28.52 -1.05
CA THR A 63 3.82 -29.19 -0.12
C THR A 63 4.60 -30.29 -0.84
N PHE A 64 3.92 -31.12 -1.62
CA PHE A 64 4.56 -32.19 -2.39
C PHE A 64 5.59 -31.63 -3.37
N ILE A 65 5.26 -30.57 -4.13
CA ILE A 65 6.18 -29.93 -5.08
C ILE A 65 7.41 -29.39 -4.33
N VAL A 66 7.19 -28.65 -3.24
CA VAL A 66 8.28 -28.09 -2.43
C VAL A 66 9.18 -29.19 -1.83
N PHE A 67 8.64 -30.38 -1.56
CA PHE A 67 9.42 -31.53 -1.02
C PHE A 67 10.21 -32.28 -2.10
N VAL A 68 9.66 -32.40 -3.30
CA VAL A 68 10.26 -33.17 -4.41
C VAL A 68 11.34 -32.36 -5.13
N PHE A 69 11.09 -31.08 -5.37
CA PHE A 69 12.02 -30.23 -6.10
C PHE A 69 13.02 -29.55 -5.15
N ALA A 70 14.32 -29.77 -5.40
CA ALA A 70 15.38 -29.13 -4.63
C ALA A 70 15.35 -27.59 -4.82
N ALA A 71 15.81 -26.86 -3.81
CA ALA A 71 16.03 -25.43 -3.97
C ALA A 71 17.19 -25.18 -4.92
N GLU A 72 17.04 -24.19 -5.79
CA GLU A 72 18.13 -23.76 -6.68
C GLU A 72 19.30 -23.27 -5.81
N GLU A 73 20.48 -23.85 -6.05
CA GLU A 73 21.71 -23.26 -5.52
C GLU A 73 21.90 -21.92 -6.24
N LYS A 74 22.08 -20.83 -5.47
CA LYS A 74 22.35 -19.53 -6.09
C LYS A 74 23.44 -19.69 -7.13
N PRO A 75 23.21 -19.30 -8.39
CA PRO A 75 24.24 -19.30 -9.38
C PRO A 75 25.42 -18.51 -8.79
N ARG A 76 26.60 -19.12 -8.80
CA ARG A 76 27.78 -18.54 -8.12
C ARG A 76 28.06 -17.20 -8.74
N SER A 77 27.82 -16.13 -7.98
CA SER A 77 28.30 -14.81 -8.41
C SER A 77 29.81 -14.86 -8.49
N THR A 78 30.32 -14.56 -9.65
CA THR A 78 31.77 -14.54 -9.87
C THR A 78 32.21 -13.09 -9.90
N MET A 79 33.17 -12.77 -9.06
CA MET A 79 33.82 -11.47 -9.10
C MET A 79 34.67 -11.39 -10.39
N VAL A 80 34.40 -10.39 -11.22
CA VAL A 80 35.13 -10.12 -12.46
C VAL A 80 35.76 -8.75 -12.31
N THR A 81 37.09 -8.72 -12.42
CA THR A 81 37.84 -7.46 -12.44
C THR A 81 38.27 -7.20 -13.88
N VAL A 82 37.81 -6.10 -14.43
CA VAL A 82 38.18 -5.67 -15.79
C VAL A 82 39.24 -4.60 -15.69
N MET A 83 40.40 -4.86 -16.31
CA MET A 83 41.50 -3.89 -16.38
C MET A 83 41.25 -2.87 -17.49
N PRO A 84 41.76 -1.65 -17.41
CA PRO A 84 41.66 -0.65 -18.47
C PRO A 84 42.11 -1.20 -19.82
N ASN A 85 41.33 -0.95 -20.84
CA ASN A 85 41.60 -1.38 -22.23
C ASN A 85 41.85 -2.88 -22.41
N LYS A 86 41.30 -3.72 -21.51
CA LYS A 86 41.36 -5.18 -21.65
C LYS A 86 39.93 -5.74 -21.64
N THR A 87 39.71 -6.70 -22.54
CA THR A 87 38.47 -7.43 -22.64
C THR A 87 38.59 -8.74 -21.89
N VAL A 88 37.66 -9.01 -20.99
CA VAL A 88 37.56 -10.29 -20.28
C VAL A 88 36.52 -11.14 -21.00
N PHE A 89 36.92 -12.37 -21.36
CA PHE A 89 36.03 -13.32 -22.02
C PHE A 89 35.62 -14.43 -21.06
N ARG A 90 34.32 -14.76 -21.06
CA ARG A 90 33.79 -15.94 -20.39
C ARG A 90 32.98 -16.78 -21.34
N LYS A 91 33.28 -18.07 -21.36
CA LYS A 91 32.53 -19.07 -22.10
C LYS A 91 31.46 -19.67 -21.19
N VAL A 92 30.26 -19.81 -21.69
CA VAL A 92 29.08 -20.33 -20.96
C VAL A 92 28.30 -21.22 -21.92
N ASP A 93 27.88 -22.40 -21.44
CA ASP A 93 27.03 -23.28 -22.22
C ASP A 93 25.59 -22.76 -22.20
N LEU A 94 24.98 -22.72 -23.40
CA LEU A 94 23.63 -22.17 -23.61
C LEU A 94 22.65 -23.25 -24.03
N PRO A 95 21.95 -23.92 -23.13
CA PRO A 95 20.98 -24.94 -23.51
C PRO A 95 19.78 -24.38 -24.29
N ASN A 96 19.29 -23.16 -23.95
CA ASN A 96 18.04 -22.62 -24.45
C ASN A 96 18.16 -21.37 -25.34
N GLY A 97 19.36 -20.98 -25.73
CA GLY A 97 19.56 -19.79 -26.59
C GLY A 97 19.24 -18.44 -25.94
N VAL A 98 18.98 -18.40 -24.66
CA VAL A 98 18.74 -17.19 -23.87
C VAL A 98 19.66 -17.19 -22.67
N VAL A 99 20.26 -16.04 -22.37
CA VAL A 99 21.09 -15.84 -21.17
C VAL A 99 20.69 -14.54 -20.50
N ARG A 100 20.47 -14.60 -19.18
CA ARG A 100 20.30 -13.41 -18.33
C ARG A 100 21.60 -13.14 -17.61
N ILE A 101 22.11 -11.92 -17.77
CA ILE A 101 23.33 -11.48 -17.09
C ILE A 101 22.93 -10.38 -16.12
N SER A 102 23.21 -10.62 -14.84
CA SER A 102 23.06 -9.63 -13.77
C SER A 102 24.44 -9.18 -13.31
N LEU A 103 24.63 -7.88 -13.18
CA LEU A 103 25.85 -7.24 -12.71
C LEU A 103 25.55 -6.47 -11.45
N LEU A 104 26.28 -6.77 -10.38
CA LEU A 104 26.19 -6.06 -9.10
C LEU A 104 27.50 -5.29 -8.91
N GLY A 105 27.41 -3.96 -8.80
CA GLY A 105 28.58 -3.11 -8.67
C GLY A 105 28.22 -1.64 -8.43
N PRO A 106 29.23 -0.75 -8.42
CA PRO A 106 29.02 0.68 -8.30
C PRO A 106 28.51 1.25 -9.63
N VAL A 107 27.28 0.85 -10.01
CA VAL A 107 26.63 1.27 -11.24
C VAL A 107 25.96 2.61 -11.01
N ASP A 108 26.23 3.58 -11.86
CA ASP A 108 25.51 4.85 -11.85
C ASP A 108 24.24 4.70 -12.69
N TRP A 109 23.13 4.58 -11.99
CA TRP A 109 21.82 4.43 -12.60
C TRP A 109 21.42 5.67 -13.40
N TYR A 110 21.79 6.85 -12.93
CA TYR A 110 21.44 8.12 -13.57
C TYR A 110 22.19 8.28 -14.91
N LEU A 111 23.51 8.07 -14.90
CA LEU A 111 24.32 8.18 -16.12
C LEU A 111 24.08 7.03 -17.11
N MET A 112 23.67 5.85 -16.65
CA MET A 112 23.20 4.80 -17.56
C MET A 112 21.97 5.22 -18.37
N ARG A 113 21.20 6.15 -17.81
CA ARG A 113 19.94 6.61 -18.37
C ARG A 113 20.09 7.81 -19.30
N PHE A 114 21.10 8.67 -19.07
CA PHE A 114 21.37 9.88 -19.84
C PHE A 114 22.79 9.84 -20.43
N PRO A 115 23.03 8.98 -21.44
CA PRO A 115 24.36 8.83 -22.01
C PRO A 115 24.87 10.07 -22.76
N GLU A 116 24.01 11.07 -23.03
CA GLU A 116 24.41 12.33 -23.67
C GLU A 116 25.10 13.32 -22.69
N GLU A 117 24.91 13.18 -21.39
CA GLU A 117 25.60 13.98 -20.38
C GLU A 117 27.00 13.43 -20.05
N ASP A 118 27.28 12.19 -20.47
CA ASP A 118 28.58 11.56 -20.28
C ASP A 118 29.46 11.80 -21.51
N ASN A 119 30.57 12.52 -21.32
CA ASN A 119 31.60 12.74 -22.37
C ASN A 119 32.35 11.45 -22.80
N GLY A 120 31.78 10.28 -22.57
CA GLY A 120 32.28 8.98 -23.09
C GLY A 120 33.48 8.40 -22.34
N GLU A 121 33.85 8.99 -21.20
CA GLU A 121 35.04 8.55 -20.45
C GLU A 121 34.80 7.46 -19.40
N TYR A 122 33.52 7.23 -18.99
CA TYR A 122 33.19 6.35 -17.86
C TYR A 122 32.21 5.26 -18.28
N GLY A 123 32.68 4.04 -18.51
CA GLY A 123 31.76 2.94 -18.75
C GLY A 123 32.45 1.58 -18.96
N ALA A 124 31.69 0.52 -18.67
CA ALA A 124 31.99 -0.83 -19.08
C ALA A 124 30.99 -1.25 -20.17
N GLY A 125 31.48 -1.88 -21.25
CA GLY A 125 30.65 -2.46 -22.29
C GLY A 125 30.56 -3.97 -22.12
N LEU A 126 29.35 -4.53 -22.16
CA LEU A 126 29.12 -5.96 -22.16
C LEU A 126 28.48 -6.38 -23.48
N ARG A 127 29.01 -7.43 -24.07
CA ARG A 127 28.51 -8.03 -25.32
C ARG A 127 28.47 -9.55 -25.20
N VAL A 128 27.45 -10.14 -25.76
CA VAL A 128 27.29 -11.60 -25.83
C VAL A 128 27.38 -12.06 -27.29
N GLU A 129 28.24 -13.01 -27.55
CA GLU A 129 28.44 -13.60 -28.88
C GLU A 129 28.16 -15.10 -28.83
N CYS A 130 27.37 -15.62 -29.76
CA CYS A 130 27.23 -17.05 -29.93
C CYS A 130 28.36 -17.59 -30.81
N VAL A 131 29.08 -18.55 -30.28
CA VAL A 131 30.20 -19.22 -30.97
C VAL A 131 29.83 -20.70 -31.13
N ASN A 132 29.99 -21.20 -32.36
CA ASN A 132 29.92 -22.64 -32.59
C ASN A 132 31.24 -23.25 -32.07
N SER A 133 31.15 -24.18 -31.10
CA SER A 133 32.31 -24.77 -30.46
C SER A 133 33.18 -25.58 -31.45
N ASP A 134 32.57 -26.17 -32.50
CA ASP A 134 33.26 -27.00 -33.46
C ASP A 134 34.02 -26.18 -34.52
N LEU A 135 33.52 -24.99 -34.88
CA LEU A 135 34.07 -24.17 -35.95
C LEU A 135 34.76 -22.89 -35.44
N ASN A 136 34.62 -22.57 -34.16
CA ASN A 136 35.14 -21.35 -33.53
C ASN A 136 34.77 -20.05 -34.26
N VAL A 137 33.58 -20.04 -34.92
CA VAL A 137 33.04 -18.91 -35.67
C VAL A 137 31.83 -18.35 -34.94
N SER A 138 31.83 -17.03 -34.72
CA SER A 138 30.68 -16.32 -34.19
C SER A 138 29.60 -16.18 -35.27
N TYR A 139 28.40 -16.67 -35.02
CA TYR A 139 27.27 -16.58 -35.96
C TYR A 139 26.16 -15.60 -35.51
N HIS A 140 26.19 -15.20 -34.27
CA HIS A 140 25.31 -14.14 -33.76
C HIS A 140 26.02 -13.28 -32.73
N ARG A 141 25.80 -11.97 -32.78
CA ARG A 141 26.42 -11.00 -31.89
C ARG A 141 25.33 -10.06 -31.37
N SER A 142 25.22 -9.91 -30.04
CA SER A 142 24.31 -8.97 -29.47
C SER A 142 24.79 -7.51 -29.62
N ASP A 143 23.87 -6.57 -29.46
CA ASP A 143 24.21 -5.17 -29.26
C ASP A 143 25.05 -4.98 -28.01
N MET A 144 25.88 -3.92 -28.01
CA MET A 144 26.67 -3.56 -26.83
C MET A 144 25.76 -3.03 -25.73
N TRP A 145 25.86 -3.64 -24.56
CA TRP A 145 25.21 -3.10 -23.37
C TRP A 145 26.20 -2.21 -22.62
N ASN A 146 26.03 -0.91 -22.74
CA ASN A 146 26.86 0.07 -22.05
C ASN A 146 26.40 0.21 -20.60
N ILE A 147 27.36 0.09 -19.68
CA ILE A 147 27.11 0.17 -18.22
C ILE A 147 27.98 1.30 -17.70
N VAL A 148 27.35 2.34 -17.19
CA VAL A 148 28.03 3.48 -16.60
C VAL A 148 28.29 3.18 -15.13
N MET A 149 29.51 3.44 -14.69
CA MET A 149 29.94 3.17 -13.33
C MET A 149 30.47 4.43 -12.69
N ASN A 150 30.08 4.64 -11.44
CA ASN A 150 30.56 5.73 -10.63
C ASN A 150 31.45 5.17 -9.51
N SER A 151 32.75 5.46 -9.58
CA SER A 151 33.73 5.03 -8.57
C SER A 151 33.46 5.65 -7.19
N ASP A 152 32.74 6.77 -7.12
CA ASP A 152 32.44 7.49 -5.90
C ASP A 152 31.10 7.05 -5.26
N SER A 153 30.33 6.20 -5.95
CA SER A 153 29.09 5.67 -5.43
C SER A 153 29.33 4.60 -4.37
N THR A 154 28.79 4.82 -3.17
CA THR A 154 28.80 3.83 -2.08
C THR A 154 27.69 2.76 -2.23
N ALA A 155 26.76 2.96 -3.16
CA ALA A 155 25.65 2.05 -3.42
C ALA A 155 26.01 1.01 -4.47
N TYR A 156 25.93 -0.28 -4.10
CA TYR A 156 26.02 -1.39 -5.04
C TYR A 156 24.61 -1.69 -5.58
N LEU A 157 24.40 -1.42 -6.86
CA LEU A 157 23.15 -1.70 -7.55
C LEU A 157 23.28 -2.92 -8.44
N GLU A 158 22.21 -3.71 -8.51
CA GLU A 158 22.10 -4.84 -9.44
C GLU A 158 21.36 -4.40 -10.69
N VAL A 159 22.02 -4.54 -11.85
CA VAL A 159 21.41 -4.34 -13.16
C VAL A 159 21.40 -5.67 -13.90
N SER A 160 20.31 -6.00 -14.59
CA SER A 160 20.17 -7.24 -15.33
C SER A 160 19.63 -7.00 -16.73
N ARG A 161 20.14 -7.78 -17.71
CA ARG A 161 19.66 -7.77 -19.08
C ARG A 161 19.55 -9.19 -19.64
N ASN A 162 18.49 -9.43 -20.42
CA ASN A 162 18.29 -10.67 -21.14
C ASN A 162 18.85 -10.55 -22.54
N PHE A 163 19.64 -11.55 -22.97
CA PHE A 163 20.19 -11.65 -24.30
C PHE A 163 19.54 -12.85 -24.99
N ILE A 164 18.73 -12.57 -26.01
CA ILE A 164 18.08 -13.58 -26.83
C ILE A 164 18.95 -13.81 -28.04
N LEU A 165 19.48 -15.00 -28.17
CA LEU A 165 20.39 -15.38 -29.23
C LEU A 165 19.64 -16.32 -30.15
N HIS A 166 19.39 -15.89 -31.39
CA HIS A 166 18.56 -16.62 -32.35
C HIS A 166 19.16 -17.99 -32.73
N GLU A 167 18.30 -18.95 -32.99
CA GLU A 167 18.63 -20.35 -33.25
C GLU A 167 19.49 -20.54 -34.51
N GLY A 168 20.72 -20.97 -34.30
CA GLY A 168 21.52 -21.61 -35.35
C GLY A 168 21.32 -23.13 -35.30
N SER A 169 21.20 -23.78 -36.43
CA SER A 169 20.96 -25.23 -36.53
C SER A 169 22.20 -26.07 -36.13
N GLY A 170 22.06 -26.82 -35.04
CA GLY A 170 22.84 -28.01 -34.70
C GLY A 170 24.25 -27.80 -34.10
N GLY A 171 24.49 -28.32 -32.91
CA GLY A 171 25.76 -28.40 -32.22
C GLY A 171 25.75 -27.89 -30.80
N ASP A 172 26.75 -28.22 -29.99
CA ASP A 172 26.96 -27.67 -28.64
C ASP A 172 27.02 -26.13 -28.71
N ARG A 173 26.07 -25.48 -28.04
CA ARG A 173 25.91 -24.03 -28.06
C ARG A 173 26.69 -23.40 -26.92
N GLN A 174 27.74 -22.67 -27.28
CA GLN A 174 28.49 -21.85 -26.29
C GLN A 174 28.29 -20.37 -26.56
N ALA A 175 28.03 -19.60 -25.52
CA ALA A 175 28.10 -18.15 -25.57
C ALA A 175 29.44 -17.67 -25.03
N VAL A 176 30.01 -16.70 -25.67
CA VAL A 176 31.14 -15.95 -25.17
C VAL A 176 30.65 -14.58 -24.71
N ILE A 177 30.74 -14.33 -23.42
CA ILE A 177 30.44 -13.03 -22.84
C ILE A 177 31.74 -12.24 -22.82
N SER A 178 31.76 -11.09 -23.50
CA SER A 178 32.90 -10.17 -23.53
C SER A 178 32.54 -8.93 -22.69
N LEU A 179 33.35 -8.63 -21.68
CA LEU A 179 33.23 -7.45 -20.83
C LEU A 179 34.49 -6.58 -21.05
N GLU A 180 34.27 -5.35 -21.48
CA GLU A 180 35.32 -4.38 -21.79
C GLU A 180 35.15 -3.15 -20.91
N SER A 181 36.24 -2.64 -20.32
CA SER A 181 36.20 -1.39 -19.54
C SER A 181 36.83 -0.28 -20.37
N LYS A 182 36.14 0.84 -20.45
CA LYS A 182 36.64 2.11 -21.00
C LYS A 182 37.18 3.05 -19.93
N GLN A 183 37.10 2.64 -18.67
CA GLN A 183 37.65 3.42 -17.55
C GLN A 183 39.15 3.28 -17.44
N ASP A 184 39.82 4.33 -16.97
CA ASP A 184 41.27 4.33 -16.70
C ASP A 184 41.66 3.57 -15.42
N SER A 185 40.70 3.19 -14.59
CA SER A 185 40.89 2.42 -13.36
C SER A 185 40.33 0.99 -13.51
N PRO A 186 40.90 -0.01 -12.80
CA PRO A 186 40.33 -1.35 -12.74
C PRO A 186 38.95 -1.35 -12.11
N VAL A 187 37.99 -1.99 -12.77
CA VAL A 187 36.60 -2.11 -12.27
C VAL A 187 36.32 -3.54 -11.84
N SER A 188 35.82 -3.70 -10.61
CA SER A 188 35.43 -4.99 -10.07
C SER A 188 33.90 -5.08 -9.93
N LEU A 189 33.33 -6.12 -10.53
CA LEU A 189 31.90 -6.37 -10.56
C LEU A 189 31.60 -7.80 -10.13
N HIS A 190 30.48 -8.00 -9.45
CA HIS A 190 29.91 -9.32 -9.30
C HIS A 190 29.02 -9.62 -10.50
N MET A 191 29.41 -10.59 -11.30
CA MET A 191 28.65 -11.05 -12.47
C MET A 191 27.94 -12.35 -12.14
N LEU A 192 26.64 -12.38 -12.33
CA LEU A 192 25.77 -13.53 -12.20
C LEU A 192 25.23 -13.88 -13.57
N ILE A 193 25.44 -15.12 -14.00
CA ILE A 193 25.02 -15.59 -15.32
C ILE A 193 23.97 -16.66 -15.11
N ASN A 194 22.75 -16.40 -15.58
CA ASN A 194 21.66 -17.38 -15.62
C ASN A 194 21.47 -17.85 -17.05
N THR A 195 21.78 -19.12 -17.32
CA THR A 195 21.69 -19.76 -18.63
C THR A 195 20.33 -20.35 -18.94
N ASN A 196 19.44 -20.36 -17.98
CA ASN A 196 18.09 -20.86 -18.14
C ASN A 196 17.06 -19.85 -17.59
N PRO A 197 17.00 -18.62 -18.13
CA PRO A 197 16.03 -17.64 -17.67
C PRO A 197 14.60 -18.09 -18.02
N LEU A 198 13.67 -17.90 -17.11
CA LEU A 198 12.25 -18.25 -17.25
C LEU A 198 11.54 -17.25 -18.18
N ILE A 199 11.85 -17.26 -19.48
CA ILE A 199 11.24 -16.36 -20.46
C ILE A 199 10.50 -17.20 -21.51
N THR A 200 9.36 -17.72 -21.13
CA THR A 200 8.44 -18.38 -22.07
C THR A 200 7.04 -17.79 -21.92
N ASN A 201 6.28 -17.76 -23.00
CA ASN A 201 4.88 -17.32 -22.97
C ASN A 201 4.04 -18.08 -21.93
N MET A 202 4.43 -19.31 -21.59
CA MET A 202 3.76 -20.12 -20.57
C MET A 202 4.06 -19.61 -19.15
N CYS A 203 5.27 -19.12 -18.88
CA CYS A 203 5.63 -18.52 -17.58
C CYS A 203 4.82 -17.24 -17.34
N VAL A 204 4.69 -16.40 -18.34
CA VAL A 204 3.85 -15.19 -18.30
C VAL A 204 2.38 -15.54 -18.03
N LEU A 205 1.88 -16.62 -18.68
CA LEU A 205 0.51 -17.10 -18.42
C LEU A 205 0.33 -17.56 -16.96
N TYR A 206 1.30 -18.31 -16.41
CA TYR A 206 1.24 -18.73 -15.00
C TYR A 206 1.26 -17.53 -14.06
N ALA A 207 2.09 -16.54 -14.31
CA ALA A 207 2.12 -15.30 -13.55
C ALA A 207 0.78 -14.55 -13.62
N GLY A 208 0.19 -14.43 -14.80
CA GLY A 208 -1.14 -13.83 -14.98
C GLY A 208 -2.24 -14.60 -14.24
N LEU A 209 -2.20 -15.94 -14.24
CA LEU A 209 -3.13 -16.77 -13.47
C LEU A 209 -2.96 -16.63 -11.95
N LEU A 210 -1.72 -16.47 -11.46
CA LEU A 210 -1.46 -16.21 -10.03
C LEU A 210 -2.05 -14.87 -9.60
N ILE A 211 -1.80 -13.81 -10.36
CA ILE A 211 -2.37 -12.48 -10.09
C ILE A 211 -3.90 -12.54 -10.15
N LEU A 212 -4.47 -13.11 -11.22
CA LEU A 212 -5.91 -13.27 -11.35
C LEU A 212 -6.50 -14.09 -10.20
N GLY A 213 -5.83 -15.19 -9.81
CA GLY A 213 -6.23 -16.03 -8.69
C GLY A 213 -6.25 -15.28 -7.36
N LEU A 214 -5.21 -14.48 -7.08
CA LEU A 214 -5.19 -13.62 -5.88
C LEU A 214 -6.40 -12.68 -5.86
N TYR A 215 -6.63 -11.98 -6.97
CA TYR A 215 -7.70 -10.99 -7.04
C TYR A 215 -9.10 -11.61 -6.98
N MET A 216 -9.28 -12.78 -7.60
CA MET A 216 -10.53 -13.51 -7.47
C MET A 216 -10.81 -13.94 -6.03
N LEU A 217 -9.80 -14.40 -5.29
CA LEU A 217 -9.96 -14.77 -3.89
C LEU A 217 -10.30 -13.56 -3.01
N ILE A 218 -9.72 -12.39 -3.30
CA ILE A 218 -9.96 -11.15 -2.55
C ILE A 218 -11.33 -10.55 -2.90
N ILE A 219 -11.62 -10.31 -4.18
CA ILE A 219 -12.86 -9.64 -4.64
C ILE A 219 -14.12 -10.42 -4.23
N PHE A 220 -14.08 -11.75 -4.33
CA PHE A 220 -15.20 -12.59 -3.91
C PHE A 220 -15.21 -12.93 -2.42
N ASP A 221 -14.31 -12.36 -1.64
CA ASP A 221 -14.14 -12.59 -0.18
C ASP A 221 -14.21 -14.09 0.18
N VAL A 222 -13.59 -14.94 -0.67
CA VAL A 222 -13.60 -16.39 -0.50
C VAL A 222 -12.90 -16.81 0.78
N ILE A 223 -11.77 -16.14 1.09
CA ILE A 223 -10.95 -16.32 2.27
C ILE A 223 -10.39 -14.95 2.70
N ASP A 224 -9.87 -14.87 3.92
CA ASP A 224 -9.17 -13.70 4.42
C ASP A 224 -8.04 -13.25 3.46
N HIS A 225 -7.89 -11.93 3.24
CA HIS A 225 -6.92 -11.35 2.29
C HIS A 225 -5.49 -11.83 2.57
N THR A 226 -5.09 -11.86 3.83
CA THR A 226 -3.77 -12.36 4.27
C THR A 226 -3.58 -13.83 3.91
N PHE A 227 -4.62 -14.62 4.15
CA PHE A 227 -4.57 -16.05 3.85
C PHE A 227 -4.55 -16.30 2.34
N ALA A 228 -5.29 -15.50 1.55
CA ALA A 228 -5.25 -15.53 0.09
C ALA A 228 -3.84 -15.23 -0.44
N ALA A 229 -3.22 -14.16 0.05
CA ALA A 229 -1.87 -13.78 -0.35
C ALA A 229 -0.83 -14.86 0.00
N LEU A 230 -0.89 -15.43 1.21
CA LEU A 230 0.00 -16.51 1.64
C LEU A 230 -0.14 -17.78 0.78
N ILE A 231 -1.36 -18.19 0.47
CA ILE A 231 -1.63 -19.36 -0.38
C ILE A 231 -1.10 -19.12 -1.80
N ILE A 232 -1.40 -17.97 -2.38
CA ILE A 232 -0.97 -17.66 -3.75
C ILE A 232 0.55 -17.49 -3.82
N ALA A 233 1.19 -16.84 -2.84
CA ALA A 233 2.65 -16.75 -2.75
C ALA A 233 3.30 -18.15 -2.63
N THR A 234 2.73 -19.03 -1.81
CA THR A 234 3.21 -20.42 -1.70
C THR A 234 3.02 -21.18 -3.02
N THR A 235 1.90 -20.96 -3.71
CA THR A 235 1.63 -21.55 -5.03
C THR A 235 2.63 -21.03 -6.08
N ALA A 236 2.99 -19.74 -6.02
CA ALA A 236 3.98 -19.14 -6.90
C ALA A 236 5.37 -19.78 -6.69
N ILE A 237 5.78 -19.98 -5.43
CA ILE A 237 7.03 -20.71 -5.10
C ILE A 237 6.98 -22.14 -5.62
N ALA A 238 5.84 -22.82 -5.52
CA ALA A 238 5.67 -24.18 -6.04
C ALA A 238 5.76 -24.22 -7.58
N ILE A 239 5.18 -23.25 -8.29
CA ILE A 239 5.30 -23.13 -9.75
C ILE A 239 6.76 -22.89 -10.14
N LEU A 240 7.47 -22.00 -9.46
CA LEU A 240 8.92 -21.81 -9.69
C LEU A 240 9.69 -23.11 -9.42
N GLY A 241 9.28 -23.90 -8.42
CA GLY A 241 9.85 -25.22 -8.15
C GLY A 241 9.64 -26.22 -9.29
N LEU A 242 8.45 -26.26 -9.88
CA LEU A 242 8.15 -27.11 -11.05
C LEU A 242 8.97 -26.72 -12.27
N LEU A 243 9.39 -25.46 -12.36
CA LEU A 243 10.22 -24.92 -13.42
C LEU A 243 11.73 -25.01 -13.10
N GLU A 244 12.11 -25.77 -12.06
CA GLU A 244 13.49 -25.97 -11.58
C GLU A 244 14.17 -24.70 -11.03
N HIS A 245 13.41 -23.64 -10.75
CA HIS A 245 13.88 -22.36 -10.22
C HIS A 245 13.35 -22.07 -8.80
N ARG A 246 13.20 -23.09 -7.98
CA ARG A 246 12.72 -22.91 -6.62
C ARG A 246 13.68 -22.07 -5.79
N PRO A 247 13.25 -20.86 -5.30
CA PRO A 247 14.11 -20.04 -4.44
C PRO A 247 14.35 -20.73 -3.10
N ASN A 248 15.56 -20.59 -2.55
CA ASN A 248 15.86 -21.04 -1.20
C ASN A 248 15.26 -20.08 -0.16
N VAL A 249 15.20 -20.50 1.11
CA VAL A 249 14.58 -19.69 2.18
C VAL A 249 15.26 -18.32 2.33
N HIS A 250 16.59 -18.28 2.22
CA HIS A 250 17.33 -17.02 2.31
C HIS A 250 16.95 -16.06 1.16
N THR A 251 16.77 -16.58 -0.03
CA THR A 251 16.33 -15.79 -1.20
C THR A 251 14.89 -15.30 -0.99
N ILE A 252 13.98 -16.15 -0.49
CA ILE A 252 12.60 -15.73 -0.18
C ILE A 252 12.58 -14.58 0.83
N ILE A 253 13.40 -14.68 1.88
CA ILE A 253 13.51 -13.62 2.89
C ILE A 253 14.09 -12.33 2.27
N SER A 254 15.06 -12.43 1.37
CA SER A 254 15.65 -11.25 0.71
C SER A 254 14.69 -10.52 -0.24
N HIS A 255 13.62 -11.18 -0.69
CA HIS A 255 12.58 -10.54 -1.51
C HIS A 255 11.65 -9.63 -0.69
N VAL A 256 11.59 -9.83 0.62
CA VAL A 256 10.74 -9.02 1.50
C VAL A 256 11.45 -7.71 1.85
N ASN A 257 10.78 -6.60 1.57
CA ASN A 257 11.27 -5.30 2.02
C ASN A 257 10.99 -5.12 3.53
N PHE A 258 11.99 -5.52 4.33
CA PHE A 258 11.90 -5.40 5.80
C PHE A 258 11.81 -3.96 6.26
N GLU A 259 12.33 -3.02 5.52
CA GLU A 259 12.28 -1.61 5.89
C GLU A 259 10.84 -1.08 5.90
N SER A 260 10.04 -1.41 4.87
CA SER A 260 8.61 -1.12 4.87
C SER A 260 7.89 -1.75 6.06
N LEU A 261 8.21 -3.01 6.36
CA LEU A 261 7.58 -3.72 7.49
C LEU A 261 7.99 -3.13 8.84
N MET A 262 9.25 -2.74 9.03
CA MET A 262 9.72 -2.08 10.25
C MET A 262 9.06 -0.71 10.46
N LEU A 263 8.91 0.05 9.38
CA LEU A 263 8.22 1.35 9.43
C LEU A 263 6.76 1.17 9.86
N LEU A 264 6.02 0.26 9.22
CA LEU A 264 4.62 -0.01 9.56
C LEU A 264 4.47 -0.58 10.98
N PHE A 265 5.30 -1.55 11.37
CA PHE A 265 5.30 -2.12 12.71
C PHE A 265 5.55 -1.09 13.79
N GLY A 266 6.58 -0.24 13.59
CA GLY A 266 6.93 0.78 14.55
C GLY A 266 5.83 1.84 14.71
N LEU A 267 5.21 2.26 13.60
CA LEU A 267 4.06 3.18 13.64
C LEU A 267 2.85 2.58 14.35
N MET A 268 2.48 1.32 14.03
CA MET A 268 1.39 0.63 14.72
C MET A 268 1.63 0.61 16.23
N THR A 269 2.86 0.29 16.65
CA THR A 269 3.24 0.25 18.06
C THR A 269 3.09 1.61 18.74
N ILE A 270 3.59 2.68 18.12
CA ILE A 270 3.52 4.05 18.69
C ILE A 270 2.05 4.50 18.80
N VAL A 271 1.26 4.28 17.76
CA VAL A 271 -0.15 4.68 17.73
C VAL A 271 -0.98 3.91 18.75
N ASP A 272 -0.76 2.61 18.88
CA ASP A 272 -1.51 1.78 19.82
C ASP A 272 -1.21 2.16 21.27
N ILE A 273 0.06 2.43 21.61
CA ILE A 273 0.42 2.97 22.94
C ILE A 273 -0.22 4.35 23.15
N MET A 274 -0.17 5.21 22.14
CA MET A 274 -0.76 6.55 22.22
C MET A 274 -2.29 6.50 22.37
N ALA A 275 -2.97 5.54 21.73
CA ALA A 275 -4.41 5.34 21.85
C ALA A 275 -4.84 5.00 23.28
N THR A 276 -4.00 4.33 24.09
CA THR A 276 -4.30 4.04 25.49
C THR A 276 -4.39 5.30 26.35
N THR A 277 -3.75 6.39 25.95
CA THR A 277 -3.75 7.67 26.70
C THR A 277 -5.08 8.41 26.64
N GLY A 278 -5.96 8.07 25.70
CA GLY A 278 -7.24 8.77 25.49
C GLY A 278 -7.12 10.08 24.72
N VAL A 279 -5.98 10.34 24.06
CA VAL A 279 -5.76 11.59 23.31
C VAL A 279 -6.68 11.73 22.10
N PHE A 280 -6.96 10.64 21.40
CA PHE A 280 -7.79 10.68 20.20
C PHE A 280 -9.25 10.98 20.54
N GLU A 281 -9.76 10.39 21.61
CA GLU A 281 -11.08 10.71 22.15
C GLU A 281 -11.18 12.19 22.52
N TYR A 282 -10.18 12.71 23.20
CA TYR A 282 -10.11 14.12 23.54
C TYR A 282 -10.10 15.03 22.31
N LEU A 283 -9.32 14.69 21.27
CA LEU A 283 -9.25 15.47 20.03
C LEU A 283 -10.59 15.50 19.28
N VAL A 284 -11.33 14.39 19.23
CA VAL A 284 -12.68 14.37 18.61
C VAL A 284 -13.66 15.24 19.40
N VAL A 285 -13.63 15.19 20.73
CA VAL A 285 -14.45 16.07 21.57
C VAL A 285 -14.05 17.54 21.38
N TRP A 286 -12.77 17.81 21.19
CA TRP A 286 -12.29 19.16 20.89
C TRP A 286 -12.84 19.70 19.55
N THR A 287 -12.98 18.85 18.50
CA THR A 287 -13.64 19.26 17.24
C THR A 287 -15.11 19.61 17.49
N TYR A 288 -15.81 18.85 18.32
CA TYR A 288 -17.19 19.15 18.71
C TYR A 288 -17.29 20.49 19.43
N ARG A 289 -16.36 20.81 20.31
CA ARG A 289 -16.27 22.10 21.01
C ARG A 289 -16.05 23.26 20.04
N ILE A 290 -15.10 23.15 19.10
CA ILE A 290 -14.81 24.20 18.10
C ILE A 290 -16.00 24.41 17.16
N SER A 291 -16.67 23.34 16.72
CA SER A 291 -17.85 23.42 15.87
C SER A 291 -19.06 24.05 16.54
N ARG A 292 -19.02 24.25 17.87
CA ARG A 292 -20.13 24.75 18.70
C ARG A 292 -21.43 23.96 18.48
N GLY A 293 -21.33 22.65 18.30
CA GLY A 293 -22.47 21.77 18.04
C GLY A 293 -23.15 21.98 16.68
N ARG A 294 -22.49 22.63 15.72
CA ARG A 294 -23.01 22.80 14.36
C ARG A 294 -22.60 21.65 13.48
N PRO A 295 -23.52 20.96 12.79
CA PRO A 295 -23.22 19.74 12.05
C PRO A 295 -22.14 19.88 10.97
N TRP A 296 -22.25 20.85 10.07
CA TRP A 296 -21.29 20.99 8.96
C TRP A 296 -19.89 21.42 9.40
N PRO A 297 -19.73 22.42 10.28
CA PRO A 297 -18.42 22.69 10.86
C PRO A 297 -17.84 21.50 11.58
N LEU A 298 -18.66 20.69 12.27
CA LEU A 298 -18.21 19.47 12.93
C LEU A 298 -17.64 18.46 11.92
N ILE A 299 -18.40 18.18 10.84
CA ILE A 299 -17.94 17.24 9.80
C ILE A 299 -16.66 17.78 9.16
N PHE A 300 -16.54 19.08 8.91
CA PHE A 300 -15.33 19.69 8.39
C PHE A 300 -14.14 19.49 9.31
N PHE A 301 -14.25 19.89 10.58
CA PHE A 301 -13.14 19.78 11.52
C PHE A 301 -12.80 18.30 11.81
N LEU A 302 -13.80 17.43 11.86
CA LEU A 302 -13.57 15.99 12.04
C LEU A 302 -12.84 15.39 10.83
N SER A 303 -13.25 15.71 9.62
CA SER A 303 -12.58 15.25 8.39
C SER A 303 -11.14 15.77 8.31
N MET A 304 -10.91 17.06 8.61
CA MET A 304 -9.56 17.64 8.63
C MET A 304 -8.70 17.05 9.74
N LEU A 305 -9.27 16.81 10.92
CA LEU A 305 -8.56 16.13 12.02
C LEU A 305 -8.18 14.69 11.62
N THR A 306 -9.12 13.96 11.02
CA THR A 306 -8.85 12.59 10.55
C THR A 306 -7.73 12.59 9.51
N ALA A 307 -7.78 13.47 8.52
CA ALA A 307 -6.74 13.59 7.51
C ALA A 307 -5.38 13.99 8.12
N PHE A 308 -5.37 14.95 9.04
CA PHE A 308 -4.15 15.37 9.72
C PHE A 308 -3.53 14.22 10.53
N LEU A 309 -4.32 13.53 11.34
CA LEU A 309 -3.82 12.40 12.13
C LEU A 309 -3.38 11.24 11.24
N SER A 310 -4.10 10.97 10.16
CA SER A 310 -3.76 9.93 9.19
C SER A 310 -2.43 10.18 8.50
N ALA A 311 -2.10 11.44 8.21
CA ALA A 311 -0.81 11.80 7.63
C ALA A 311 0.38 11.38 8.49
N PHE A 312 0.22 11.40 9.83
CA PHE A 312 1.32 11.15 10.76
C PHE A 312 1.26 9.76 11.42
N LEU A 313 0.10 9.14 11.49
CA LEU A 313 -0.16 7.98 12.33
C LEU A 313 -0.74 6.78 11.57
N ASN A 314 -0.76 6.83 10.27
CA ASN A 314 -1.33 5.84 9.36
C ASN A 314 -2.87 5.83 9.32
N SER A 315 -3.45 5.74 8.10
CA SER A 315 -4.90 5.76 7.85
C SER A 315 -5.64 4.59 8.51
N ASP A 316 -5.07 3.39 8.50
CA ASP A 316 -5.70 2.19 9.05
C ASP A 316 -5.86 2.28 10.57
N ASN A 317 -4.82 2.75 11.26
CA ASN A 317 -4.86 2.96 12.70
C ASN A 317 -5.86 4.06 13.07
N MET A 318 -5.91 5.14 12.29
CA MET A 318 -6.86 6.23 12.52
C MET A 318 -8.30 5.78 12.28
N ALA A 319 -8.55 4.98 11.25
CA ALA A 319 -9.83 4.35 11.01
C ALA A 319 -10.30 3.53 12.24
N LEU A 320 -9.40 2.72 12.81
CA LEU A 320 -9.69 1.90 13.98
C LEU A 320 -10.07 2.73 15.22
N VAL A 321 -9.34 3.81 15.49
CA VAL A 321 -9.47 4.57 16.73
C VAL A 321 -10.59 5.61 16.65
N LEU A 322 -10.71 6.33 15.52
CA LEU A 322 -11.67 7.44 15.41
C LEU A 322 -13.10 6.98 15.12
N THR A 323 -13.29 5.81 14.48
CA THR A 323 -14.63 5.35 14.08
C THR A 323 -15.60 5.18 15.23
N PRO A 324 -15.28 4.48 16.35
CA PRO A 324 -16.23 4.29 17.46
C PRO A 324 -16.67 5.61 18.08
N ILE A 325 -15.76 6.58 18.15
CA ILE A 325 -16.03 7.89 18.76
C ILE A 325 -16.91 8.73 17.83
N THR A 326 -16.61 8.68 16.52
CA THR A 326 -17.39 9.34 15.48
C THR A 326 -18.83 8.82 15.44
N ILE A 327 -19.04 7.49 15.59
CA ILE A 327 -20.36 6.88 15.65
C ILE A 327 -21.17 7.50 16.82
N ARG A 328 -20.60 7.53 18.02
CA ARG A 328 -21.26 8.13 19.18
C ARG A 328 -21.61 9.61 18.96
N LEU A 329 -20.68 10.36 18.38
CA LEU A 329 -20.90 11.77 18.08
C LEU A 329 -22.02 11.97 17.05
N CYS A 330 -22.10 11.12 16.03
CA CYS A 330 -23.18 11.13 15.06
C CYS A 330 -24.53 10.76 15.66
N GLU A 331 -24.56 9.80 16.59
CA GLU A 331 -25.77 9.42 17.33
C GLU A 331 -26.31 10.58 18.18
N GLU A 332 -25.44 11.25 18.92
CA GLU A 332 -25.81 12.43 19.75
C GLU A 332 -26.32 13.60 18.88
N MET A 333 -25.78 13.76 17.70
CA MET A 333 -26.16 14.84 16.78
C MET A 333 -27.30 14.44 15.82
N SER A 334 -27.82 13.22 15.89
CA SER A 334 -28.83 12.66 14.97
C SER A 334 -28.41 12.80 13.49
N LEU A 335 -27.12 12.53 13.19
CA LEU A 335 -26.59 12.52 11.84
C LEU A 335 -26.67 11.13 11.20
N ARG A 336 -26.68 11.06 9.88
CA ARG A 336 -26.55 9.79 9.14
C ARG A 336 -25.13 9.23 9.31
N THR A 337 -24.96 8.39 10.30
CA THR A 337 -23.66 7.84 10.72
C THR A 337 -22.89 7.21 9.54
N ALA A 338 -23.54 6.36 8.73
CA ALA A 338 -22.90 5.71 7.60
C ALA A 338 -22.29 6.71 6.58
N TYR A 339 -22.98 7.85 6.35
CA TYR A 339 -22.46 8.90 5.45
C TYR A 339 -21.23 9.60 6.02
N VAL A 340 -21.27 9.97 7.28
CA VAL A 340 -20.16 10.65 7.95
C VAL A 340 -18.94 9.73 7.99
N LEU A 341 -19.15 8.44 8.24
CA LEU A 341 -18.07 7.44 8.25
C LEU A 341 -17.43 7.24 6.87
N VAL A 342 -18.22 7.22 5.79
CA VAL A 342 -17.66 7.16 4.42
C VAL A 342 -16.83 8.41 4.11
N ILE A 343 -17.32 9.61 4.49
CA ILE A 343 -16.54 10.84 4.32
C ILE A 343 -15.24 10.77 5.14
N MET A 344 -15.31 10.30 6.38
CA MET A 344 -14.14 10.14 7.24
C MET A 344 -13.12 9.17 6.63
N ALA A 345 -13.57 8.05 6.03
CA ALA A 345 -12.73 7.09 5.33
C ALA A 345 -11.95 7.75 4.18
N ILE A 346 -12.66 8.48 3.31
CA ILE A 346 -12.05 9.19 2.19
C ILE A 346 -11.00 10.21 2.67
N PHE A 347 -11.28 10.95 3.75
CA PHE A 347 -10.33 11.91 4.30
C PHE A 347 -9.17 11.24 5.03
N ALA A 348 -9.36 10.05 5.61
CA ALA A 348 -8.27 9.27 6.19
C ALA A 348 -7.26 8.87 5.10
N ASP A 349 -7.73 8.35 3.98
CA ASP A 349 -6.85 7.92 2.88
C ASP A 349 -6.20 9.11 2.17
N MET A 350 -6.93 10.21 1.94
CA MET A 350 -6.36 11.44 1.40
C MET A 350 -5.30 12.04 2.33
N GLY A 351 -5.54 12.04 3.63
CA GLY A 351 -4.56 12.49 4.62
C GLY A 351 -3.33 11.59 4.64
N GLY A 352 -3.55 10.29 4.59
CA GLY A 352 -2.49 9.29 4.49
C GLY A 352 -1.58 9.48 3.27
N ALA A 353 -2.08 10.05 2.19
CA ALA A 353 -1.27 10.35 1.01
C ALA A 353 -0.20 11.43 1.23
N LEU A 354 -0.27 12.22 2.30
CA LEU A 354 0.63 13.37 2.52
C LEU A 354 2.05 13.01 2.91
N THR A 355 2.25 11.89 3.59
CA THR A 355 3.58 11.52 4.13
C THR A 355 3.92 10.06 3.84
N PRO A 356 5.21 9.69 3.87
CA PRO A 356 5.65 8.30 3.76
C PRO A 356 5.02 7.35 4.77
N MET A 357 4.61 7.86 5.92
CA MET A 357 4.07 7.08 7.05
C MET A 357 2.55 6.93 7.01
N GLY A 358 1.87 7.77 6.23
CA GLY A 358 0.42 7.92 6.30
C GLY A 358 -0.37 6.76 5.69
N ASN A 359 0.23 6.00 4.77
CA ASN A 359 -0.41 4.85 4.11
C ASN A 359 0.61 3.78 3.76
N PRO A 360 0.25 2.47 3.75
CA PRO A 360 1.14 1.40 3.30
C PRO A 360 1.73 1.61 1.90
N PRO A 361 1.00 2.06 0.88
CA PRO A 361 1.55 2.40 -0.43
C PRO A 361 2.75 3.34 -0.36
N ASN A 362 2.66 4.40 0.42
CA ASN A 362 3.72 5.39 0.55
C ASN A 362 4.96 4.78 1.21
N ALA A 363 4.76 3.99 2.27
CA ALA A 363 5.83 3.26 2.93
C ALA A 363 6.57 2.35 1.95
N ILE A 364 5.85 1.60 1.11
CA ILE A 364 6.41 0.68 0.11
C ILE A 364 7.25 1.45 -0.92
N VAL A 365 6.77 2.59 -1.41
CA VAL A 365 7.49 3.41 -2.38
C VAL A 365 8.73 4.04 -1.76
N THR A 366 8.60 4.72 -0.63
CA THR A 366 9.66 5.54 -0.02
C THR A 366 10.75 4.74 0.70
N THR A 367 10.51 3.47 1.01
CA THR A 367 11.53 2.56 1.58
C THR A 367 12.20 1.69 0.53
N ASN A 368 11.83 1.82 -0.74
CA ASN A 368 12.49 1.08 -1.80
C ASN A 368 13.86 1.71 -2.11
N PRO A 369 14.97 0.95 -2.05
CA PRO A 369 16.30 1.50 -2.23
C PRO A 369 16.50 2.21 -3.58
N ALA A 370 15.87 1.71 -4.67
CA ALA A 370 15.98 2.33 -5.98
C ALA A 370 15.22 3.66 -6.05
N VAL A 371 14.10 3.79 -5.34
CA VAL A 371 13.34 5.05 -5.24
C VAL A 371 14.09 6.08 -4.40
N VAL A 372 14.70 5.64 -3.30
CA VAL A 372 15.53 6.51 -2.45
C VAL A 372 16.76 7.01 -3.21
N ALA A 373 17.37 6.16 -4.04
CA ALA A 373 18.51 6.56 -4.90
C ALA A 373 18.15 7.65 -5.91
N GLU A 374 16.88 7.76 -6.34
CA GLU A 374 16.36 8.83 -7.20
C GLU A 374 16.03 10.13 -6.42
N GLY A 375 16.39 10.21 -5.15
CA GLY A 375 16.20 11.41 -4.33
C GLY A 375 14.82 11.54 -3.69
N VAL A 376 14.00 10.50 -3.70
CA VAL A 376 12.70 10.48 -3.02
C VAL A 376 12.90 10.21 -1.53
N ASP A 377 13.23 11.23 -0.79
CA ASP A 377 13.33 11.23 0.67
C ASP A 377 12.03 11.70 1.35
N PHE A 378 12.02 11.72 2.69
CA PHE A 378 10.85 12.13 3.47
C PHE A 378 10.37 13.55 3.15
N VAL A 379 11.29 14.51 3.09
CA VAL A 379 10.94 15.93 2.87
C VAL A 379 10.50 16.15 1.44
N ASN A 380 11.21 15.58 0.47
CA ASN A 380 10.89 15.67 -0.94
C ASN A 380 9.50 15.06 -1.22
N PHE A 381 9.22 13.90 -0.61
CA PHE A 381 7.90 13.27 -0.71
C PHE A 381 6.78 14.18 -0.22
N VAL A 382 6.93 14.75 0.98
CA VAL A 382 5.90 15.65 1.56
C VAL A 382 5.69 16.90 0.70
N ILE A 383 6.77 17.51 0.19
CA ILE A 383 6.69 18.72 -0.62
C ILE A 383 5.93 18.44 -1.94
N HIS A 384 6.16 17.29 -2.59
CA HIS A 384 5.50 16.94 -3.84
C HIS A 384 4.05 16.50 -3.66
N MET A 385 3.71 15.83 -2.55
CA MET A 385 2.35 15.35 -2.31
C MET A 385 1.42 16.45 -1.77
N LEU A 386 1.95 17.36 -0.94
CA LEU A 386 1.16 18.34 -0.18
C LEU A 386 0.24 19.21 -1.03
N PRO A 387 0.69 19.88 -2.13
CA PRO A 387 -0.17 20.80 -2.87
C PRO A 387 -1.36 20.08 -3.51
N GLY A 388 -1.10 18.94 -4.18
CA GLY A 388 -2.13 18.15 -4.85
C GLY A 388 -3.18 17.62 -3.87
N VAL A 389 -2.74 17.07 -2.74
CA VAL A 389 -3.63 16.52 -1.72
C VAL A 389 -4.46 17.63 -1.06
N LEU A 390 -3.86 18.76 -0.69
CA LEU A 390 -4.62 19.86 -0.07
C LEU A 390 -5.72 20.40 -0.99
N VAL A 391 -5.41 20.64 -2.27
CA VAL A 391 -6.42 21.06 -3.24
C VAL A 391 -7.53 20.03 -3.35
N ALA A 392 -7.19 18.74 -3.46
CA ALA A 392 -8.16 17.67 -3.54
C ALA A 392 -9.07 17.61 -2.29
N MET A 393 -8.52 17.74 -1.09
CA MET A 393 -9.29 17.74 0.16
C MET A 393 -10.33 18.86 0.22
N PHE A 394 -9.95 20.08 -0.12
CA PHE A 394 -10.89 21.21 -0.12
C PHE A 394 -11.96 21.08 -1.19
N VAL A 395 -11.61 20.62 -2.39
CA VAL A 395 -12.57 20.40 -3.48
C VAL A 395 -13.54 19.27 -3.12
N VAL A 396 -13.03 18.14 -2.62
CA VAL A 396 -13.87 17.02 -2.18
C VAL A 396 -14.85 17.47 -1.09
N PHE A 397 -14.36 18.19 -0.06
CA PHE A 397 -15.24 18.71 0.98
C PHE A 397 -16.32 19.64 0.40
N GLY A 398 -15.96 20.53 -0.52
CA GLY A 398 -16.91 21.42 -1.20
C GLY A 398 -18.00 20.65 -1.97
N ILE A 399 -17.61 19.59 -2.69
CA ILE A 399 -18.56 18.72 -3.41
C ILE A 399 -19.48 17.99 -2.44
N VAL A 400 -18.92 17.38 -1.40
CA VAL A 400 -19.68 16.68 -0.35
C VAL A 400 -20.68 17.64 0.30
N TYR A 401 -20.25 18.86 0.62
CA TYR A 401 -21.13 19.89 1.17
C TYR A 401 -22.29 20.23 0.22
N VAL A 402 -22.02 20.45 -1.05
CA VAL A 402 -23.05 20.83 -2.03
C VAL A 402 -24.03 19.69 -2.30
N THR A 403 -23.51 18.47 -2.46
CA THR A 403 -24.33 17.30 -2.84
C THR A 403 -25.15 16.74 -1.67
N HIS A 404 -24.59 16.74 -0.47
CA HIS A 404 -25.17 16.02 0.68
C HIS A 404 -25.71 16.93 1.78
N ARG A 405 -25.72 18.26 1.59
CA ARG A 405 -26.15 19.21 2.64
C ARG A 405 -27.54 18.96 3.22
N LYS A 406 -28.43 18.33 2.44
CA LYS A 406 -29.81 18.02 2.87
C LYS A 406 -29.93 16.58 3.38
N SER A 407 -29.23 15.64 2.78
CA SER A 407 -29.39 14.20 3.06
C SER A 407 -28.73 13.76 4.36
N ILE A 408 -27.78 14.53 4.89
CA ILE A 408 -27.03 14.15 6.11
C ILE A 408 -27.88 14.20 7.39
N PHE A 409 -29.02 14.88 7.34
CA PHE A 409 -29.95 15.03 8.47
C PHE A 409 -31.16 14.08 8.41
N VAL A 410 -31.25 13.23 7.40
CA VAL A 410 -32.32 12.25 7.31
C VAL A 410 -31.92 11.03 8.11
N LEU A 411 -32.68 10.71 9.15
CA LEU A 411 -32.54 9.44 9.89
C LEU A 411 -32.71 8.28 8.93
N ASP A 412 -31.74 7.40 8.87
CA ASP A 412 -31.81 6.17 8.10
C ASP A 412 -32.82 5.20 8.77
N GLN A 413 -33.54 4.41 7.98
CA GLN A 413 -34.48 3.41 8.50
C GLN A 413 -33.81 2.49 9.53
N HIS A 414 -32.51 2.23 9.34
CA HIS A 414 -31.70 1.42 10.23
C HIS A 414 -31.39 2.12 11.57
N GLN A 415 -31.15 3.44 11.59
CA GLN A 415 -31.04 4.21 12.84
C GLN A 415 -32.35 4.19 13.63
N LEU A 416 -33.47 4.23 12.93
CA LEU A 416 -34.79 4.08 13.52
C LEU A 416 -35.01 2.69 14.12
N ASP A 417 -34.53 1.65 13.47
CA ASP A 417 -34.66 0.27 13.94
C ASP A 417 -33.76 0.00 15.15
N LEU A 418 -32.53 0.54 15.16
CA LEU A 418 -31.64 0.51 16.34
C LEU A 418 -32.21 1.29 17.54
N MET A 419 -32.88 2.41 17.31
CA MET A 419 -33.58 3.14 18.38
C MET A 419 -34.75 2.31 18.93
N LYS A 420 -35.46 1.56 18.04
CA LYS A 420 -36.54 0.64 18.44
C LYS A 420 -36.03 -0.56 19.24
N GLU A 421 -34.89 -1.15 18.83
CA GLU A 421 -34.25 -2.25 19.58
C GLU A 421 -33.79 -1.83 20.96
N ARG A 422 -33.26 -0.61 21.10
CA ARG A 422 -32.88 -0.05 22.42
C ARG A 422 -34.06 0.21 23.32
N GLU A 423 -35.26 0.45 22.77
CA GLU A 423 -36.51 0.65 23.52
C GLU A 423 -37.26 -0.66 23.88
N GLY A 424 -36.81 -1.82 23.32
CA GLY A 424 -37.42 -3.13 23.57
C GLY A 424 -38.36 -3.59 22.45
N GLU A 425 -38.13 -4.74 21.93
CA GLU A 425 -38.54 -5.34 20.64
C GLU A 425 -40.05 -5.48 20.33
N LYS A 426 -40.97 -5.02 21.16
CA LYS A 426 -42.42 -5.27 20.94
C LYS A 426 -43.35 -4.10 21.17
N ALA A 427 -42.85 -2.92 21.47
CA ALA A 427 -43.67 -1.74 21.61
C ALA A 427 -43.56 -0.82 20.38
N PRO A 428 -44.63 -0.17 19.92
CA PRO A 428 -44.51 0.91 18.95
C PRO A 428 -43.57 1.96 19.53
N PRO A 429 -42.74 2.63 18.70
CA PRO A 429 -41.79 3.64 19.19
C PRO A 429 -42.52 4.59 20.12
N SER A 430 -41.87 4.94 21.23
CA SER A 430 -42.47 5.83 22.26
C SER A 430 -42.98 7.11 21.58
N GLN A 431 -44.03 7.71 22.14
CA GLN A 431 -44.57 8.95 21.60
C GLN A 431 -43.50 10.02 21.47
N GLU A 432 -42.53 10.04 22.38
CA GLU A 432 -41.38 10.94 22.37
C GLU A 432 -40.44 10.68 21.15
N THR A 433 -40.22 9.39 20.77
CA THR A 433 -39.45 9.00 19.56
C THR A 433 -40.23 9.34 18.28
N GLN A 434 -41.55 9.15 18.27
CA GLN A 434 -42.42 9.53 17.15
C GLN A 434 -42.47 11.05 16.98
N ASP A 435 -42.59 11.80 18.05
CA ASP A 435 -42.61 13.28 18.06
C ASP A 435 -41.22 13.82 17.62
N ARG A 436 -40.13 13.17 18.01
CA ARG A 436 -38.79 13.52 17.59
C ARG A 436 -38.56 13.26 16.08
N ILE A 437 -39.06 12.14 15.56
CA ILE A 437 -39.09 11.80 14.15
C ILE A 437 -39.94 12.78 13.34
N ALA A 438 -41.14 13.14 13.83
CA ALA A 438 -42.00 14.12 13.23
C ALA A 438 -41.38 15.53 13.24
N GLN A 439 -40.76 15.94 14.34
CA GLN A 439 -40.01 17.19 14.44
C GLN A 439 -38.80 17.24 13.52
N LEU A 440 -38.12 16.11 13.28
CA LEU A 440 -36.99 16.02 12.34
C LEU A 440 -37.48 16.03 10.88
N LYS A 441 -38.66 15.49 10.58
CA LYS A 441 -39.26 15.56 9.25
C LYS A 441 -39.81 16.93 8.88
N ASP A 442 -40.35 17.66 9.86
CA ASP A 442 -40.98 18.98 9.69
C ASP A 442 -39.98 20.14 9.65
N LYS A 443 -38.78 19.93 10.15
CA LYS A 443 -37.77 20.98 10.19
C LYS A 443 -37.13 21.17 8.82
N GLU A 444 -37.34 22.35 8.20
CA GLU A 444 -36.71 22.73 6.92
C GLU A 444 -35.19 22.54 6.98
N PRO A 445 -34.56 21.80 6.04
CA PRO A 445 -33.14 21.50 6.05
C PRO A 445 -32.19 22.71 6.07
N GLY A 446 -32.68 23.90 5.72
CA GLY A 446 -31.89 25.13 5.62
C GLY A 446 -31.57 25.81 6.96
N ARG A 447 -32.24 25.44 8.07
CA ARG A 447 -32.06 26.09 9.38
C ARG A 447 -31.04 25.39 10.29
N TYR A 448 -30.72 24.10 10.04
CA TYR A 448 -29.91 23.28 10.96
C TYR A 448 -28.41 23.57 10.98
N TRP A 449 -27.85 24.01 9.88
CA TRP A 449 -26.40 24.24 9.80
C TRP A 449 -25.92 25.54 10.44
N LEU A 450 -26.87 26.44 10.79
CA LEU A 450 -26.60 27.72 11.47
C LEU A 450 -26.90 27.70 12.97
N LYS A 451 -27.68 26.73 13.46
CA LYS A 451 -28.02 26.64 14.90
C LYS A 451 -27.26 25.50 15.58
N PRO A 452 -26.71 25.72 16.78
CA PRO A 452 -26.17 24.62 17.58
C PRO A 452 -27.29 23.63 17.97
N ALA A 453 -26.92 22.37 18.24
CA ALA A 453 -27.84 21.38 18.80
C ALA A 453 -28.47 21.92 20.09
N GLU A 454 -29.75 21.67 20.29
CA GLU A 454 -30.51 22.22 21.46
C GLU A 454 -29.86 21.83 22.79
N ASN A 455 -29.23 20.63 22.88
CA ASN A 455 -28.59 20.12 24.11
C ASN A 455 -27.06 20.27 24.08
N TYR A 456 -26.51 21.20 23.29
CA TYR A 456 -25.06 21.35 23.11
C TYR A 456 -24.27 21.45 24.44
N PRO A 457 -24.66 22.29 25.44
CA PRO A 457 -23.88 22.41 26.66
C PRO A 457 -23.87 21.11 27.51
N GLU A 458 -25.00 20.41 27.58
CA GLU A 458 -25.12 19.15 28.32
C GLU A 458 -24.34 18.03 27.62
N THR A 459 -24.50 17.89 26.34
CA THR A 459 -23.78 16.90 25.52
C THR A 459 -22.28 17.13 25.58
N LEU A 460 -21.83 18.40 25.47
CA LEU A 460 -20.40 18.73 25.58
C LEU A 460 -19.85 18.36 26.97
N ALA A 461 -20.55 18.72 28.04
CA ALA A 461 -20.11 18.39 29.39
C ALA A 461 -20.02 16.87 29.61
N GLY A 462 -20.99 16.10 29.13
CA GLY A 462 -20.96 14.63 29.18
C GLY A 462 -19.83 14.01 28.37
N LEU A 463 -19.58 14.54 27.17
CA LEU A 463 -18.47 14.08 26.33
C LEU A 463 -17.09 14.44 26.92
N GLU A 464 -16.92 15.64 27.47
CA GLU A 464 -15.68 16.07 28.14
C GLU A 464 -15.40 15.26 29.42
N GLU A 465 -16.42 14.88 30.17
CA GLU A 465 -16.25 14.05 31.36
C GLU A 465 -15.85 12.61 31.00
N GLY A 466 -16.47 12.04 29.97
CA GLY A 466 -16.21 10.66 29.53
C GLY A 466 -14.91 10.44 28.76
N ASN A 467 -14.38 11.48 28.13
CA ASN A 467 -13.25 11.36 27.17
C ASN A 467 -12.07 12.27 27.56
N ARG A 468 -11.67 12.24 28.81
CA ARG A 468 -10.48 12.94 29.31
C ARG A 468 -9.22 12.16 29.00
N ILE A 469 -8.11 12.88 28.82
CA ILE A 469 -6.77 12.27 28.72
C ILE A 469 -6.53 11.49 30.04
N ARG A 470 -6.36 10.17 29.91
CA ARG A 470 -6.24 9.24 31.05
C ARG A 470 -4.83 9.25 31.62
N ASP A 471 -3.82 9.22 30.78
CA ASP A 471 -2.40 9.19 31.15
C ASP A 471 -1.63 10.32 30.45
N LYS A 472 -1.50 11.46 31.12
CA LYS A 472 -0.74 12.61 30.60
C LYS A 472 0.78 12.36 30.53
N PRO A 473 1.43 11.73 31.54
CA PRO A 473 2.84 11.37 31.44
C PRO A 473 3.15 10.48 30.25
N LEU A 474 2.33 9.45 29.99
CA LEU A 474 2.51 8.56 28.83
C LEU A 474 2.31 9.33 27.52
N LEU A 475 1.33 10.22 27.43
CA LEU A 475 1.13 11.06 26.25
C LEU A 475 2.35 11.93 25.94
N ILE A 476 2.98 12.52 26.97
CA ILE A 476 4.20 13.32 26.79
C ILE A 476 5.32 12.44 26.24
N LYS A 477 5.50 11.21 26.75
CA LYS A 477 6.48 10.25 26.26
C LYS A 477 6.22 9.88 24.79
N CYS A 478 4.94 9.65 24.41
CA CYS A 478 4.53 9.41 23.02
C CYS A 478 4.87 10.60 22.11
N CYS A 479 4.58 11.83 22.55
CA CYS A 479 4.92 13.04 21.80
C CYS A 479 6.43 13.20 21.63
N ILE A 480 7.24 12.87 22.65
CA ILE A 480 8.70 12.89 22.56
C ILE A 480 9.20 11.86 21.53
N ALA A 481 8.69 10.62 21.58
CA ALA A 481 9.07 9.55 20.65
C ALA A 481 8.72 9.91 19.21
N LEU A 482 7.52 10.44 18.97
CA LEU A 482 7.09 10.92 17.66
C LEU A 482 7.95 12.10 17.18
N SER A 483 8.17 13.10 18.02
CA SER A 483 9.01 14.24 17.67
C SER A 483 10.44 13.83 17.35
N PHE A 484 10.98 12.86 18.06
CA PHE A 484 12.28 12.26 17.77
C PHE A 484 12.27 11.57 16.39
N ALA A 485 11.25 10.74 16.08
CA ALA A 485 11.13 10.09 14.79
C ALA A 485 11.08 11.11 13.65
N PHE A 486 10.22 12.14 13.76
CA PHE A 486 10.12 13.19 12.74
C PHE A 486 11.41 13.98 12.57
N LEU A 487 12.07 14.36 13.68
CA LEU A 487 13.35 15.07 13.61
C LEU A 487 14.40 14.23 12.87
N CYS A 488 14.50 12.93 13.19
CA CYS A 488 15.44 12.05 12.52
C CYS A 488 15.11 11.86 11.03
N MET A 489 13.84 11.79 10.64
CA MET A 489 13.44 11.72 9.22
C MET A 489 13.78 12.99 8.45
N ILE A 490 13.58 14.16 9.05
CA ILE A 490 13.97 15.43 8.45
C ILE A 490 15.49 15.51 8.32
N LEU A 491 16.24 15.08 9.34
CA LEU A 491 17.71 15.05 9.29
C LEU A 491 18.22 14.05 8.24
N HIS A 492 17.54 12.92 8.05
CA HIS A 492 17.88 11.94 7.02
C HIS A 492 17.72 12.51 5.60
N SER A 493 16.80 13.45 5.39
CA SER A 493 16.66 14.16 4.10
C SER A 493 17.78 15.17 3.81
N ILE A 494 18.70 15.41 4.78
CA ILE A 494 19.84 16.30 4.55
C ILE A 494 21.04 15.43 4.12
N PRO A 495 21.59 15.61 2.90
CA PRO A 495 22.71 14.82 2.41
C PRO A 495 23.91 14.85 3.37
N LYS A 496 24.53 13.70 3.59
CA LYS A 496 25.74 13.51 4.45
C LYS A 496 25.52 13.69 5.96
N VAL A 497 24.28 13.85 6.45
CA VAL A 497 24.04 14.01 7.89
C VAL A 497 23.64 12.69 8.55
N ALA A 498 22.87 11.86 7.89
CA ALA A 498 22.35 10.60 8.46
C ALA A 498 22.28 9.44 7.43
N ASP A 499 23.29 9.31 6.58
CA ASP A 499 23.35 8.32 5.50
C ASP A 499 23.23 6.84 5.97
N GLY A 500 23.46 6.58 7.26
CA GLY A 500 23.39 5.23 7.84
C GLY A 500 22.04 4.84 8.45
N ALA A 501 21.06 5.75 8.49
CA ALA A 501 19.76 5.50 9.11
C ALA A 501 18.67 5.50 8.04
N THR A 502 17.88 4.42 7.93
CA THR A 502 16.74 4.37 7.03
C THR A 502 15.44 4.73 7.77
N LEU A 503 14.39 5.09 7.02
CA LEU A 503 13.10 5.49 7.59
C LEU A 503 12.51 4.41 8.52
N GLY A 504 12.60 3.14 8.12
CA GLY A 504 12.12 2.01 8.91
C GLY A 504 12.87 1.87 10.24
N TRP A 505 14.19 2.00 10.24
CA TRP A 505 15.00 1.95 11.46
C TRP A 505 14.67 3.08 12.42
N VAL A 506 14.51 4.31 11.92
CA VAL A 506 14.19 5.49 12.76
C VAL A 506 12.89 5.27 13.52
N VAL A 507 11.83 4.82 12.84
CA VAL A 507 10.52 4.58 13.47
C VAL A 507 10.56 3.40 14.43
N LEU A 508 11.25 2.33 14.06
CA LEU A 508 11.40 1.17 14.93
C LEU A 508 12.12 1.52 16.24
N LEU A 509 13.19 2.31 16.16
CA LEU A 509 13.92 2.79 17.35
C LEU A 509 13.07 3.71 18.21
N ALA A 510 12.24 4.58 17.61
CA ALA A 510 11.27 5.41 18.33
C ALA A 510 10.21 4.57 19.04
N ALA A 511 9.72 3.50 18.40
CA ALA A 511 8.80 2.55 19.00
C ALA A 511 9.44 1.81 20.19
N PHE A 512 10.67 1.34 20.06
CA PHE A 512 11.41 0.71 21.17
C PHE A 512 11.66 1.68 22.30
N LEU A 513 12.04 2.92 21.99
CA LEU A 513 12.18 3.97 23.02
C LEU A 513 10.87 4.13 23.79
N LEU A 514 9.73 4.14 23.10
CA LEU A 514 8.42 4.30 23.72
C LEU A 514 8.04 3.07 24.57
N ILE A 515 8.30 1.86 24.10
CA ILE A 515 8.10 0.63 24.89
C ILE A 515 8.93 0.64 26.17
N ILE A 516 10.20 1.09 26.11
CA ILE A 516 11.08 1.22 27.30
C ILE A 516 10.54 2.29 28.25
N LEU A 517 10.01 3.38 27.73
CA LEU A 517 9.44 4.46 28.53
C LEU A 517 8.09 4.13 29.15
N ASP A 518 7.34 3.21 28.54
CA ASP A 518 6.06 2.71 29.06
C ASP A 518 6.28 1.60 30.11
N ASP A 519 6.71 2.02 31.30
CA ASP A 519 7.08 1.15 32.43
C ASP A 519 5.93 0.26 32.98
N LYS A 520 4.74 0.35 32.39
CA LYS A 520 3.52 -0.33 32.90
C LYS A 520 3.02 -1.43 31.97
N SER A 521 3.47 -1.50 30.74
CA SER A 521 2.93 -2.44 29.78
C SER A 521 3.64 -3.78 29.82
N ASP A 522 2.86 -4.85 29.96
CA ASP A 522 3.32 -6.17 29.60
C ASP A 522 3.60 -6.16 28.09
N LEU A 523 4.82 -6.48 27.68
CA LEU A 523 5.21 -6.56 26.27
C LEU A 523 4.26 -7.42 25.45
N ASN A 524 3.74 -8.51 26.04
CA ASN A 524 2.75 -9.35 25.38
C ASN A 524 1.47 -8.58 25.07
N ALA A 525 0.99 -7.75 26.00
CA ALA A 525 -0.21 -6.93 25.79
C ALA A 525 0.00 -5.91 24.65
N THR A 526 1.18 -5.33 24.54
CA THR A 526 1.53 -4.43 23.43
C THR A 526 1.59 -5.17 22.10
N LEU A 527 2.21 -6.35 22.06
CA LEU A 527 2.33 -7.15 20.84
C LEU A 527 0.97 -7.74 20.37
N GLU A 528 0.04 -8.01 21.27
CA GLU A 528 -1.32 -8.47 20.94
C GLU A 528 -2.15 -7.42 20.20
N ILE A 529 -1.85 -6.14 20.37
CA ILE A 529 -2.58 -5.04 19.74
C ILE A 529 -2.16 -4.86 18.28
N ILE A 530 -0.93 -5.24 17.93
CA ILE A 530 -0.36 -5.06 16.59
C ILE A 530 -1.13 -5.87 15.55
N GLN A 531 -1.40 -5.25 14.41
CA GLN A 531 -2.11 -5.87 13.29
C GLN A 531 -1.19 -6.75 12.45
N TRP A 532 -0.79 -7.90 12.99
CA TRP A 532 0.11 -8.87 12.33
C TRP A 532 -0.40 -9.34 10.97
N THR A 533 -1.70 -9.35 10.77
CA THR A 533 -2.33 -9.74 9.50
C THR A 533 -1.92 -8.83 8.36
N ILE A 534 -1.85 -7.52 8.56
CA ILE A 534 -1.42 -6.55 7.55
C ILE A 534 0.07 -6.75 7.21
N LEU A 535 0.92 -6.93 8.22
CA LEU A 535 2.36 -7.15 8.01
C LEU A 535 2.62 -8.45 7.23
N LEU A 536 1.92 -9.53 7.58
CA LEU A 536 2.01 -10.81 6.88
C LEU A 536 1.45 -10.72 5.46
N PHE A 537 0.38 -9.97 5.25
CA PHE A 537 -0.19 -9.73 3.93
C PHE A 537 0.81 -9.05 3.01
N ILE A 538 1.41 -7.95 3.45
CA ILE A 538 2.41 -7.20 2.69
C ILE A 538 3.66 -8.05 2.43
N ALA A 539 4.14 -8.81 3.42
CA ALA A 539 5.27 -9.72 3.25
C ALA A 539 4.98 -10.80 2.19
N ALA A 540 3.79 -11.40 2.20
CA ALA A 540 3.38 -12.37 1.19
C ALA A 540 3.28 -11.75 -0.22
N LEU A 541 2.81 -10.51 -0.32
CA LEU A 541 2.75 -9.78 -1.59
C LEU A 541 4.13 -9.46 -2.16
N PHE A 542 5.12 -9.13 -1.34
CA PHE A 542 6.50 -8.96 -1.81
C PHE A 542 7.04 -10.25 -2.42
N VAL A 543 6.85 -11.38 -1.74
CA VAL A 543 7.27 -12.70 -2.25
C VAL A 543 6.55 -13.04 -3.56
N LEU A 544 5.24 -12.80 -3.63
CA LEU A 544 4.45 -13.04 -4.85
C LEU A 544 4.91 -12.14 -5.99
N SER A 545 5.10 -10.84 -5.74
CA SER A 545 5.54 -9.88 -6.74
C SER A 545 6.88 -10.27 -7.35
N GLU A 546 7.82 -10.73 -6.53
CA GLU A 546 9.12 -11.20 -7.01
C GLU A 546 8.99 -12.48 -7.84
N ALA A 547 8.15 -13.43 -7.41
CA ALA A 547 7.90 -14.64 -8.20
C ALA A 547 7.27 -14.33 -9.56
N VAL A 548 6.35 -13.36 -9.60
CA VAL A 548 5.71 -12.88 -10.84
C VAL A 548 6.73 -12.18 -11.76
N ASP A 549 7.66 -11.42 -11.18
CA ASP A 549 8.76 -10.77 -11.91
C ASP A 549 9.71 -11.81 -12.52
N GLN A 550 10.10 -12.83 -11.76
CA GLN A 550 10.93 -13.95 -12.24
C GLN A 550 10.25 -14.73 -13.38
N LEU A 551 8.91 -14.82 -13.36
CA LEU A 551 8.12 -15.42 -14.45
C LEU A 551 8.01 -14.51 -15.69
N GLY A 552 8.58 -13.30 -15.67
CA GLY A 552 8.66 -12.40 -16.81
C GLY A 552 7.38 -11.59 -17.12
N PHE A 553 6.43 -11.54 -16.19
CA PHE A 553 5.15 -10.86 -16.43
C PHE A 553 5.31 -9.35 -16.58
N PHE A 554 6.08 -8.72 -15.71
CA PHE A 554 6.31 -7.27 -15.78
C PHE A 554 7.13 -6.88 -17.00
N GLU A 555 8.10 -7.70 -17.39
CA GLU A 555 8.86 -7.52 -18.62
C GLU A 555 7.94 -7.58 -19.86
N TRP A 556 7.06 -8.58 -19.92
CA TRP A 556 6.11 -8.73 -21.03
C TRP A 556 5.12 -7.55 -21.14
N ILE A 557 4.53 -7.10 -20.03
CA ILE A 557 3.66 -5.92 -20.02
C ILE A 557 4.45 -4.65 -20.36
N GLY A 558 5.64 -4.50 -19.79
CA GLY A 558 6.52 -3.38 -20.05
C GLY A 558 6.83 -3.24 -21.54
N ASP A 559 7.23 -4.34 -22.23
CA ASP A 559 7.49 -4.34 -23.66
C ASP A 559 6.31 -3.85 -24.48
N ARG A 560 5.10 -4.30 -24.16
CA ARG A 560 3.88 -3.87 -24.86
C ARG A 560 3.57 -2.40 -24.62
N THR A 561 3.81 -1.92 -23.42
CA THR A 561 3.59 -0.52 -23.08
C THR A 561 4.61 0.39 -23.73
N VAL A 562 5.89 0.02 -23.68
CA VAL A 562 6.96 0.75 -24.36
C VAL A 562 6.74 0.80 -25.87
N MET A 563 6.35 -0.30 -26.51
CA MET A 563 5.99 -0.31 -27.93
C MET A 563 4.87 0.70 -28.27
N PHE A 564 3.92 0.87 -27.37
CA PHE A 564 2.89 1.92 -27.51
C PHE A 564 3.47 3.32 -27.32
N LEU A 565 4.30 3.53 -26.29
CA LEU A 565 4.89 4.85 -25.98
C LEU A 565 5.87 5.31 -27.07
N THR A 566 6.67 4.44 -27.63
CA THR A 566 7.60 4.77 -28.74
C THR A 566 6.89 5.16 -30.03
N SER A 567 5.60 4.85 -30.17
CA SER A 567 4.78 5.36 -31.26
C SER A 567 4.37 6.83 -31.11
N LEU A 568 4.59 7.41 -29.93
CA LEU A 568 4.25 8.81 -29.61
C LEU A 568 5.47 9.72 -29.80
N GLU A 569 5.21 11.02 -30.00
CA GLU A 569 6.27 12.02 -30.05
C GLU A 569 7.01 12.08 -28.68
N PRO A 570 8.36 12.19 -28.67
CA PRO A 570 9.16 12.18 -27.44
C PRO A 570 8.71 13.19 -26.39
N GLN A 571 8.22 14.36 -26.82
CA GLN A 571 7.72 15.44 -25.93
C GLN A 571 6.52 15.01 -25.09
N HIS A 572 5.73 14.03 -25.53
CA HIS A 572 4.51 13.58 -24.87
C HIS A 572 4.68 12.26 -24.10
N GLN A 573 5.78 11.56 -24.29
CA GLN A 573 6.00 10.24 -23.70
C GLN A 573 5.94 10.29 -22.17
N THR A 574 6.66 11.19 -21.51
CA THR A 574 6.64 11.34 -20.06
C THR A 574 5.24 11.66 -19.53
N ALA A 575 4.52 12.62 -20.17
CA ALA A 575 3.20 13.00 -19.76
C ALA A 575 2.19 11.83 -19.90
N VAL A 576 2.23 11.11 -21.02
CA VAL A 576 1.35 9.97 -21.28
C VAL A 576 1.67 8.82 -20.33
N THR A 577 2.93 8.53 -20.08
CA THR A 577 3.36 7.48 -19.15
C THR A 577 2.89 7.78 -17.72
N THR A 578 3.10 9.01 -17.27
CA THR A 578 2.66 9.47 -15.95
C THR A 578 1.14 9.32 -15.81
N MET A 579 0.37 9.74 -16.83
CA MET A 579 -1.09 9.62 -16.83
C MET A 579 -1.56 8.16 -16.92
N LEU A 580 -0.93 7.36 -17.75
CA LEU A 580 -1.24 5.94 -17.87
C LEU A 580 -1.02 5.22 -16.53
N LEU A 581 0.11 5.47 -15.88
CA LEU A 581 0.42 4.87 -14.58
C LEU A 581 -0.57 5.34 -13.51
N LEU A 582 -0.84 6.64 -13.44
CA LEU A 582 -1.78 7.23 -12.49
C LEU A 582 -3.18 6.59 -12.60
N TRP A 583 -3.75 6.57 -13.80
CA TRP A 583 -5.11 6.07 -14.01
C TRP A 583 -5.21 4.56 -13.92
N THR A 584 -4.22 3.82 -14.43
CA THR A 584 -4.19 2.36 -14.31
C THR A 584 -4.09 1.94 -12.85
N THR A 585 -3.19 2.56 -12.09
CA THR A 585 -3.06 2.33 -10.64
C THR A 585 -4.37 2.62 -9.93
N ALA A 586 -4.97 3.79 -10.17
CA ALA A 586 -6.21 4.17 -9.51
C ALA A 586 -7.38 3.23 -9.83
N LEU A 587 -7.55 2.86 -11.11
CA LEU A 587 -8.63 1.94 -11.50
C LEU A 587 -8.44 0.53 -10.92
N LEU A 588 -7.22 0.03 -10.86
CA LEU A 588 -6.92 -1.24 -10.20
C LEU A 588 -7.21 -1.15 -8.70
N THR A 589 -6.82 -0.05 -8.06
CA THR A 589 -7.01 0.14 -6.62
C THR A 589 -8.49 0.25 -6.22
N VAL A 590 -9.39 0.62 -7.12
CA VAL A 590 -10.84 0.56 -6.83
C VAL A 590 -11.30 -0.85 -6.44
N PHE A 591 -10.72 -1.88 -7.03
CA PHE A 591 -11.16 -3.26 -6.84
C PHE A 591 -10.20 -4.09 -5.99
N ILE A 592 -9.01 -3.59 -5.76
CA ILE A 592 -7.89 -4.30 -5.18
C ILE A 592 -7.26 -3.40 -4.13
N ASP A 593 -6.79 -3.97 -3.04
CA ASP A 593 -6.07 -3.25 -1.99
C ASP A 593 -4.90 -2.41 -2.54
N ASN A 594 -4.79 -1.18 -2.05
CA ASN A 594 -3.81 -0.21 -2.52
C ASN A 594 -2.35 -0.63 -2.32
N ALA A 595 -2.03 -1.36 -1.25
CA ALA A 595 -0.67 -1.87 -1.02
C ALA A 595 -0.28 -2.94 -2.05
N ALA A 596 -1.21 -3.85 -2.37
CA ALA A 596 -1.00 -4.88 -3.39
C ALA A 596 -0.74 -4.26 -4.77
N VAL A 597 -1.61 -3.32 -5.18
CA VAL A 597 -1.45 -2.62 -6.46
C VAL A 597 -0.12 -1.86 -6.49
N THR A 598 0.26 -1.20 -5.39
CA THR A 598 1.51 -0.44 -5.32
C THR A 598 2.74 -1.32 -5.54
N ILE A 599 2.82 -2.49 -4.89
CA ILE A 599 3.95 -3.40 -5.04
C ILE A 599 4.11 -3.85 -6.51
N PHE A 600 3.00 -4.21 -7.16
CA PHE A 600 3.03 -4.65 -8.57
C PHE A 600 3.33 -3.49 -9.53
N MET A 601 2.72 -2.34 -9.34
CA MET A 601 2.90 -1.19 -10.21
C MET A 601 4.27 -0.52 -10.03
N LEU A 602 4.89 -0.65 -8.86
CA LEU A 602 6.27 -0.20 -8.64
C LEU A 602 7.26 -1.03 -9.47
N LYS A 603 7.13 -2.35 -9.48
CA LYS A 603 7.91 -3.23 -10.35
C LYS A 603 7.70 -2.90 -11.83
N PHE A 604 6.46 -2.69 -12.22
CA PHE A 604 6.11 -2.27 -13.58
C PHE A 604 6.77 -0.94 -13.97
N SER A 605 6.80 0.05 -13.06
CA SER A 605 7.44 1.34 -13.28
C SER A 605 8.95 1.20 -13.54
N PHE A 606 9.63 0.34 -12.79
CA PHE A 606 11.05 0.05 -13.02
C PHE A 606 11.29 -0.60 -14.38
N GLN A 607 10.44 -1.54 -14.79
CA GLN A 607 10.55 -2.17 -16.12
C GLN A 607 10.34 -1.17 -17.25
N MET A 608 9.39 -0.25 -17.12
CA MET A 608 9.19 0.81 -18.12
C MET A 608 10.39 1.74 -18.20
N ALA A 609 10.88 2.17 -17.06
CA ALA A 609 12.02 3.09 -17.01
C ALA A 609 13.31 2.48 -17.53
N SER A 610 13.51 1.17 -17.38
CA SER A 610 14.72 0.48 -17.87
C SER A 610 14.82 0.39 -19.39
N LYS A 611 13.73 0.62 -20.12
CA LYS A 611 13.63 0.41 -21.58
C LYS A 611 13.56 1.69 -22.39
N ASP A 612 13.07 2.78 -21.82
CA ASP A 612 12.97 4.10 -22.45
C ASP A 612 13.54 5.17 -21.52
N ASP A 613 14.05 6.27 -22.09
CA ASP A 613 14.58 7.44 -21.34
C ASP A 613 13.49 8.22 -20.58
N ILE A 614 12.56 7.52 -19.90
CA ILE A 614 11.48 8.14 -19.18
C ILE A 614 11.91 8.38 -17.72
N PRO A 615 11.81 9.61 -17.18
CA PRO A 615 12.23 9.92 -15.82
C PRO A 615 11.38 9.16 -14.79
N LEU A 616 12.03 8.51 -13.81
CA LEU A 616 11.40 7.73 -12.74
C LEU A 616 10.59 8.59 -11.74
N PRO A 617 11.08 9.77 -11.28
CA PRO A 617 10.37 10.53 -10.25
C PRO A 617 8.91 10.83 -10.57
N PRO A 618 8.52 11.31 -11.78
CA PRO A 618 7.11 11.53 -12.13
C PRO A 618 6.26 10.26 -12.05
N MET A 619 6.85 9.09 -12.32
CA MET A 619 6.16 7.81 -12.21
C MET A 619 5.85 7.44 -10.75
N PHE A 620 6.76 7.69 -9.81
CA PHE A 620 6.54 7.42 -8.40
C PHE A 620 5.44 8.31 -7.83
N TRP A 621 5.40 9.58 -8.21
CA TRP A 621 4.32 10.48 -7.82
C TRP A 621 2.98 10.04 -8.40
N ALA A 622 2.94 9.66 -9.68
CA ALA A 622 1.74 9.13 -10.32
C ALA A 622 1.25 7.84 -9.65
N LEU A 623 2.16 6.91 -9.35
CA LEU A 623 1.87 5.69 -8.63
C LEU A 623 1.26 5.98 -7.24
N THR A 624 1.87 6.87 -6.49
CA THR A 624 1.44 7.21 -5.13
C THR A 624 0.07 7.89 -5.12
N PHE A 625 -0.14 8.90 -5.97
CA PHE A 625 -1.46 9.53 -6.13
C PHE A 625 -2.52 8.52 -6.60
N GLY A 626 -2.17 7.67 -7.57
CA GLY A 626 -3.06 6.63 -8.09
C GLY A 626 -3.47 5.63 -7.02
N ALA A 627 -2.54 5.14 -6.23
CA ALA A 627 -2.80 4.18 -5.17
C ALA A 627 -3.64 4.78 -4.03
N CYS A 628 -3.25 5.97 -3.53
CA CYS A 628 -3.95 6.59 -2.39
C CYS A 628 -5.33 7.13 -2.77
N PHE A 629 -5.45 7.82 -3.92
CA PHE A 629 -6.74 8.37 -4.34
C PHE A 629 -7.66 7.30 -4.93
N GLY A 630 -7.10 6.29 -5.62
CA GLY A 630 -7.85 5.15 -6.14
C GLY A 630 -8.54 4.35 -5.05
N GLY A 631 -7.89 4.20 -3.88
CA GLY A 631 -8.45 3.54 -2.70
C GLY A 631 -9.78 4.12 -2.22
N ASN A 632 -10.03 5.41 -2.48
CA ASN A 632 -11.29 6.06 -2.16
C ASN A 632 -12.47 5.61 -3.03
N GLY A 633 -12.23 4.90 -4.13
CA GLY A 633 -13.25 4.54 -5.10
C GLY A 633 -14.19 3.43 -4.64
N SER A 634 -13.78 2.56 -3.74
CA SER A 634 -14.61 1.48 -3.22
C SER A 634 -14.26 1.09 -1.80
N LEU A 635 -15.09 0.21 -1.24
CA LEU A 635 -14.89 -0.34 0.09
C LEU A 635 -13.60 -1.17 0.19
N PHE A 636 -13.22 -1.87 -0.88
CA PHE A 636 -12.06 -2.78 -0.92
C PHE A 636 -10.76 -2.10 -1.36
N GLY A 637 -10.82 -0.83 -1.78
CA GLY A 637 -9.68 -0.10 -2.29
C GLY A 637 -8.61 0.26 -1.24
N ALA A 638 -8.98 0.28 0.04
CA ALA A 638 -8.06 0.52 1.15
C ALA A 638 -8.53 -0.22 2.40
N VAL A 639 -7.58 -0.72 3.19
CA VAL A 639 -7.85 -1.42 4.47
C VAL A 639 -8.59 -0.53 5.45
N SER A 640 -8.28 0.77 5.50
CA SER A 640 -8.98 1.77 6.32
C SER A 640 -10.49 1.79 6.08
N ASN A 641 -10.94 1.66 4.84
CA ASN A 641 -12.35 1.65 4.46
C ASN A 641 -13.06 0.41 5.02
N GLU A 642 -12.42 -0.75 4.92
CA GLU A 642 -12.94 -2.01 5.47
C GLU A 642 -13.02 -1.96 7.00
N ILE A 643 -12.00 -1.44 7.67
CA ILE A 643 -11.98 -1.27 9.13
C ILE A 643 -13.16 -0.41 9.58
N ILE A 644 -13.38 0.73 8.92
CA ILE A 644 -14.50 1.63 9.23
C ILE A 644 -15.85 0.92 9.05
N ALA A 645 -16.03 0.21 7.93
CA ALA A 645 -17.27 -0.51 7.67
C ALA A 645 -17.51 -1.65 8.67
N LEU A 646 -16.46 -2.35 9.06
CA LEU A 646 -16.53 -3.43 10.04
C LEU A 646 -16.90 -2.92 11.42
N ILE A 647 -16.27 -1.83 11.88
CA ILE A 647 -16.60 -1.19 13.17
C ILE A 647 -18.02 -0.62 13.13
N ALA A 648 -18.41 0.01 12.01
CA ALA A 648 -19.77 0.49 11.81
C ALA A 648 -20.80 -0.65 11.96
N LEU A 649 -20.54 -1.80 11.35
CA LEU A 649 -21.39 -2.98 11.45
C LEU A 649 -21.51 -3.50 12.91
N GLN A 650 -20.41 -3.51 13.66
CA GLN A 650 -20.43 -3.88 15.09
C GLN A 650 -21.35 -2.98 15.93
N HIS A 651 -21.53 -1.74 15.50
CA HIS A 651 -22.42 -0.77 16.13
C HIS A 651 -23.81 -0.73 15.47
N GLY A 652 -24.11 -1.68 14.56
CA GLY A 652 -25.40 -1.81 13.89
C GLY A 652 -25.57 -0.95 12.62
N TYR A 653 -24.51 -0.31 12.13
CA TYR A 653 -24.55 0.51 10.91
C TYR A 653 -23.94 -0.26 9.74
N LYS A 654 -24.75 -0.69 8.78
CA LYS A 654 -24.30 -1.43 7.60
C LYS A 654 -23.82 -0.47 6.51
N ILE A 655 -22.53 -0.47 6.21
CA ILE A 655 -21.95 0.19 5.04
C ILE A 655 -21.72 -0.90 3.98
N SER A 656 -22.61 -1.00 2.99
CA SER A 656 -22.45 -1.95 1.89
C SER A 656 -21.47 -1.43 0.83
N PHE A 657 -20.92 -2.34 0.02
CA PHE A 657 -20.09 -1.98 -1.14
C PHE A 657 -20.74 -0.89 -2.01
N TRP A 658 -22.01 -1.08 -2.39
CA TRP A 658 -22.73 -0.11 -3.24
C TRP A 658 -22.97 1.22 -2.53
N HIS A 659 -23.17 1.22 -1.21
CA HIS A 659 -23.31 2.46 -0.46
C HIS A 659 -22.01 3.27 -0.49
N PHE A 660 -20.88 2.60 -0.29
CA PHE A 660 -19.56 3.24 -0.38
C PHE A 660 -19.26 3.68 -1.82
N PHE A 661 -19.46 2.80 -2.80
CA PHE A 661 -19.13 3.03 -4.21
C PHE A 661 -19.86 4.24 -4.81
N VAL A 662 -21.15 4.40 -4.53
CA VAL A 662 -21.96 5.54 -5.05
C VAL A 662 -21.42 6.88 -4.55
N ILE A 663 -20.82 6.93 -3.36
CA ILE A 663 -20.24 8.16 -2.79
C ILE A 663 -18.76 8.27 -3.17
N GLY A 664 -18.00 7.20 -2.97
CA GLY A 664 -16.55 7.19 -3.09
C GLY A 664 -16.07 7.28 -4.53
N PHE A 665 -16.66 6.50 -5.45
CA PHE A 665 -16.20 6.44 -6.84
C PHE A 665 -16.28 7.80 -7.58
N PRO A 666 -17.38 8.58 -7.51
CA PRO A 666 -17.40 9.92 -8.11
C PRO A 666 -16.36 10.88 -7.48
N LEU A 667 -16.16 10.79 -6.16
CA LEU A 667 -15.17 11.63 -5.47
C LEU A 667 -13.75 11.20 -5.85
N MET A 668 -13.49 9.91 -5.99
CA MET A 668 -12.24 9.39 -6.52
C MET A 668 -11.95 9.94 -7.93
N LEU A 669 -12.92 9.92 -8.86
CA LEU A 669 -12.74 10.48 -10.20
C LEU A 669 -12.36 11.96 -10.14
N VAL A 670 -12.98 12.74 -9.25
CA VAL A 670 -12.63 14.15 -9.06
C VAL A 670 -11.21 14.32 -8.54
N THR A 671 -10.81 13.54 -7.53
CA THR A 671 -9.44 13.60 -7.00
C THR A 671 -8.41 13.17 -8.04
N MET A 672 -8.74 12.20 -8.90
CA MET A 672 -7.89 11.76 -10.01
C MET A 672 -7.72 12.86 -11.07
N VAL A 673 -8.77 13.59 -11.41
CA VAL A 673 -8.67 14.75 -12.33
C VAL A 673 -7.77 15.84 -11.73
N ILE A 674 -7.91 16.12 -10.42
CA ILE A 674 -7.06 17.09 -9.73
C ILE A 674 -5.60 16.61 -9.71
N GLY A 675 -5.35 15.34 -9.37
CA GLY A 675 -4.03 14.73 -9.39
C GLY A 675 -3.40 14.77 -10.80
N SER A 676 -4.19 14.45 -11.84
CA SER A 676 -3.76 14.55 -13.24
C SER A 676 -3.32 15.96 -13.60
N ALA A 677 -4.17 16.96 -13.31
CA ALA A 677 -3.85 18.36 -13.60
C ALA A 677 -2.60 18.82 -12.82
N TYR A 678 -2.50 18.44 -11.55
CA TYR A 678 -1.35 18.77 -10.71
C TYR A 678 -0.05 18.17 -11.27
N LEU A 679 -0.03 16.87 -11.56
CA LEU A 679 1.17 16.19 -12.07
C LEU A 679 1.60 16.70 -13.44
N LEU A 680 0.65 16.99 -14.35
CA LEU A 680 0.96 17.58 -15.64
C LEU A 680 1.57 18.98 -15.49
N ILE A 681 1.04 19.80 -14.61
CA ILE A 681 1.58 21.14 -14.37
C ILE A 681 2.97 21.04 -13.72
N ALA A 682 3.12 20.23 -12.67
CA ALA A 682 4.36 20.12 -11.93
C ALA A 682 5.50 19.54 -12.77
N HIS A 683 5.27 18.41 -13.44
CA HIS A 683 6.35 17.66 -14.10
C HIS A 683 6.48 17.93 -15.60
N SER A 684 5.36 18.22 -16.31
CA SER A 684 5.44 18.50 -17.75
C SER A 684 5.62 19.97 -18.09
N VAL A 685 5.08 20.90 -17.26
CA VAL A 685 5.17 22.36 -17.54
C VAL A 685 6.30 23.00 -16.75
N LEU A 686 6.40 22.70 -15.45
CA LEU A 686 7.38 23.32 -14.56
C LEU A 686 8.69 22.51 -14.44
N SER A 687 8.73 21.29 -14.99
CA SER A 687 9.87 20.36 -14.89
C SER A 687 10.38 20.22 -13.43
N TRP A 688 9.44 20.16 -12.50
CA TRP A 688 9.73 20.04 -11.08
C TRP A 688 9.93 18.55 -10.77
N ASN A 689 11.20 18.11 -10.80
CA ASN A 689 11.61 16.71 -10.56
C ASN A 689 12.25 16.57 -9.18
#